data_3f7a50d43b6e2416863a29b70a085fdc
#
_entry.id   3f7a50d43b6e2416863a29b70a085fdc
#
_cell.length_a   1.000
_cell.length_b   1.000
_cell.length_c   1.000
_cell.angle_alpha   90.00
_cell.angle_beta   90.00
_cell.angle_gamma   90.00
#
_symmetry.space_group_name_H-M   'P 1'
#
loop_
_entity.id
_entity.type
_entity.pdbx_description
1 polymer ?
#
loop_
_entity_poly.entity_id
_entity_poly.type
_entity_poly.pdbx_seq_one_letter_code
_entity_poly.pdbx_strand_id
1 'polypeptide(L)'
;MTAPHLHAVKGGSQEVPFQDASLDIWDKKYRLKTKEGEAVDATLEETYERVARALSEVETTPALKKKWHKKFLWALQHGAIPAGRIISNAGAQEHKPATSTINCTVSGTVADSMDDILKKVYESGLTLKAGCGIGYEFSTLRPKGGYVSGAGAYTSGPMSFMDIYDKMCFTVSSAGGRRGAQMATFDVGHPDVFDFIKAKREDGRLRQFNLSLLITTAFVEAVKADGEWKLAFPVGAGEKDKGTFDADAEDIIWRDWPQKEGYIVNDDGLVACRVTRTVPARRLWDSIMASTYDYAEPGFILIDKVNELNNNWFCENIRATNPCGEQPLPPYGSCLLGSVNLTRFVEKPFTKEAFFNWDSYKETVSIFTRMLDNVVEINGLPLPQQQQEIMNKRRHGMGYLGLGSTLTMMGHKYGSDESLKFTEEVTRELAMTGWRAALDLAKEKGPAPILQQDFTVTQEMLYKRPEMKKDGYKIGDIVKGSVLHAKYSRYMQKVAKQDPALADELAEVGARFTHHSSIAPTGTISLSLANNASNGIEPSFAHHYARNVIREGKKSKEKVDVFSYELLAYRELINQKAMPYSEDEDAKLPEYFITAEDITPKQHVDIQAEAQKWIDSSISKTANVPTEYPFEDFKNIYEYAYDMDLKGCTTFRFNPEVFQGVLVKETDLENTTYQFTLEDGETIEVKGNEEIEYDGETHSAANLFDALKEGYYGKF
;
A
#
# COMPACT_ATOMS: atom_id res chain seq x y z
N MET A 1 -3.60 -14.51 39.22
CA MET A 1 -2.63 -13.51 38.78
C MET A 1 -3.41 -12.26 38.48
N THR A 2 -3.16 -11.18 39.21
CA THR A 2 -3.83 -9.90 39.06
C THR A 2 -3.52 -9.31 37.66
N ALA A 3 -4.55 -8.87 36.98
CA ALA A 3 -4.40 -8.18 35.69
C ALA A 3 -3.38 -7.02 35.81
N PRO A 4 -2.48 -6.83 34.85
CA PRO A 4 -1.54 -5.73 34.91
C PRO A 4 -2.31 -4.40 34.87
N HIS A 5 -1.97 -3.49 35.79
CA HIS A 5 -2.51 -2.15 35.81
C HIS A 5 -2.08 -1.42 34.53
N LEU A 6 -3.03 -1.21 33.62
CA LEU A 6 -2.86 -0.47 32.39
C LEU A 6 -2.85 1.02 32.70
N HIS A 7 -1.72 1.68 32.46
CA HIS A 7 -1.66 3.13 32.51
C HIS A 7 -2.21 3.69 31.19
N ALA A 8 -3.23 4.52 31.29
CA ALA A 8 -3.75 5.26 30.16
C ALA A 8 -2.68 6.22 29.60
N VAL A 9 -2.56 6.28 28.27
CA VAL A 9 -1.64 7.18 27.59
C VAL A 9 -2.19 8.60 27.69
N LYS A 10 -1.51 9.48 28.40
CA LYS A 10 -1.90 10.90 28.52
C LYS A 10 -1.58 11.66 27.24
N GLY A 11 -2.61 12.04 26.53
CA GLY A 11 -2.55 13.00 25.44
C GLY A 11 -3.93 13.64 25.27
N GLY A 12 -4.04 14.95 25.39
CA GLY A 12 -5.18 15.84 25.27
C GLY A 12 -6.58 15.22 25.34
N SER A 13 -7.33 15.54 26.36
CA SER A 13 -8.78 15.31 26.60
C SER A 13 -9.34 13.89 26.46
N GLN A 14 -9.56 13.26 27.58
CA GLN A 14 -10.39 12.07 27.88
C GLN A 14 -9.77 10.72 27.40
N GLU A 15 -9.37 9.95 28.42
CA GLU A 15 -8.73 8.64 28.27
C GLU A 15 -9.77 7.57 27.91
N VAL A 16 -9.62 7.02 26.69
CA VAL A 16 -10.36 5.83 26.28
C VAL A 16 -9.44 4.61 26.52
N PRO A 17 -9.82 3.69 27.41
CA PRO A 17 -9.01 2.51 27.70
C PRO A 17 -8.80 1.64 26.45
N PHE A 18 -7.64 1.00 26.35
CA PHE A 18 -7.41 -0.02 25.32
C PHE A 18 -8.33 -1.21 25.55
N GLN A 19 -8.98 -1.66 24.48
CA GLN A 19 -9.78 -2.88 24.50
C GLN A 19 -8.88 -4.12 24.44
N ASP A 20 -9.34 -5.23 25.00
CA ASP A 20 -8.59 -6.49 25.10
C ASP A 20 -8.06 -6.99 23.77
N ALA A 21 -8.89 -6.93 22.71
CA ALA A 21 -8.49 -7.34 21.37
C ALA A 21 -7.27 -6.57 20.84
N SER A 22 -7.16 -5.28 21.15
CA SER A 22 -6.03 -4.45 20.74
C SER A 22 -4.73 -4.85 21.45
N LEU A 23 -4.82 -5.09 22.74
CA LEU A 23 -3.67 -5.53 23.54
C LEU A 23 -3.20 -6.96 23.19
N ASP A 24 -4.12 -7.85 22.87
CA ASP A 24 -3.80 -9.20 22.38
C ASP A 24 -3.00 -9.15 21.07
N ILE A 25 -3.36 -8.27 20.15
CA ILE A 25 -2.62 -8.11 18.89
C ILE A 25 -1.24 -7.48 19.12
N TRP A 26 -1.16 -6.49 20.00
CA TRP A 26 0.14 -5.95 20.39
C TRP A 26 1.05 -7.05 20.97
N ASP A 27 0.57 -7.83 21.92
CA ASP A 27 1.33 -8.90 22.56
C ASP A 27 1.83 -9.95 21.55
N LYS A 28 0.98 -10.34 20.61
CA LYS A 28 1.30 -11.35 19.59
C LYS A 28 2.20 -10.86 18.47
N LYS A 29 2.06 -9.59 18.06
CA LYS A 29 2.69 -9.06 16.83
C LYS A 29 3.88 -8.12 17.08
N TYR A 30 3.84 -7.32 18.14
CA TYR A 30 4.75 -6.18 18.30
C TYR A 30 5.59 -6.21 19.57
N ARG A 31 5.11 -6.86 20.60
CA ARG A 31 5.86 -7.04 21.85
C ARG A 31 7.12 -7.85 21.60
N LEU A 32 8.27 -7.29 21.98
CA LEU A 32 9.53 -8.02 21.85
C LEU A 32 9.62 -9.11 22.93
N LYS A 33 9.95 -10.31 22.48
CA LYS A 33 10.12 -11.50 23.33
C LYS A 33 11.46 -12.17 23.05
N THR A 34 12.02 -12.87 24.05
CA THR A 34 13.18 -13.73 23.87
C THR A 34 12.82 -14.98 23.06
N LYS A 35 13.82 -15.76 22.70
CA LYS A 35 13.63 -17.06 22.01
C LYS A 35 12.77 -18.02 22.82
N GLU A 36 12.84 -17.94 24.16
CA GLU A 36 12.08 -18.76 25.10
C GLU A 36 10.65 -18.23 25.31
N GLY A 37 10.28 -17.11 24.68
CA GLY A 37 8.95 -16.50 24.79
C GLY A 37 8.80 -15.51 25.95
N GLU A 38 9.86 -15.21 26.69
CA GLU A 38 9.82 -14.24 27.79
C GLU A 38 9.74 -12.80 27.23
N ALA A 39 8.89 -11.99 27.84
CA ALA A 39 8.71 -10.61 27.42
C ALA A 39 9.96 -9.77 27.70
N VAL A 40 10.51 -9.14 26.69
CA VAL A 40 11.53 -8.08 26.79
C VAL A 40 10.85 -6.74 27.04
N ASP A 41 9.82 -6.43 26.25
CA ASP A 41 8.92 -5.30 26.53
C ASP A 41 7.85 -5.76 27.53
N ALA A 42 7.88 -5.30 28.76
CA ALA A 42 6.87 -5.69 29.75
C ALA A 42 5.52 -5.01 29.46
N THR A 43 5.54 -3.80 28.89
CA THR A 43 4.36 -2.97 28.61
C THR A 43 4.44 -2.35 27.22
N LEU A 44 3.30 -1.84 26.73
CA LEU A 44 3.25 -1.07 25.48
C LEU A 44 4.16 0.17 25.55
N GLU A 45 4.25 0.81 26.71
CA GLU A 45 5.13 1.95 26.92
C GLU A 45 6.61 1.59 26.76
N GLU A 46 7.01 0.41 27.21
CA GLU A 46 8.37 -0.10 26.99
C GLU A 46 8.66 -0.42 25.52
N THR A 47 7.64 -0.85 24.76
CA THR A 47 7.75 -0.94 23.29
C THR A 47 8.06 0.41 22.67
N TYR A 48 7.34 1.47 23.05
CA TYR A 48 7.62 2.82 22.58
C TYR A 48 9.01 3.31 23.00
N GLU A 49 9.42 3.04 24.23
CA GLU A 49 10.74 3.40 24.73
C GLU A 49 11.87 2.73 23.94
N ARG A 50 11.73 1.44 23.62
CA ARG A 50 12.68 0.70 22.79
C ARG A 50 12.79 1.30 21.38
N VAL A 51 11.68 1.58 20.75
CA VAL A 51 11.65 2.18 19.40
C VAL A 51 12.25 3.59 19.41
N ALA A 52 11.85 4.43 20.35
CA ALA A 52 12.38 5.80 20.49
C ALA A 52 13.89 5.79 20.70
N ARG A 53 14.39 4.89 21.54
CA ARG A 53 15.82 4.73 21.80
C ARG A 53 16.56 4.31 20.54
N ALA A 54 16.09 3.27 19.87
CA ALA A 54 16.72 2.76 18.63
C ALA A 54 16.84 3.85 17.54
N LEU A 55 15.78 4.63 17.35
CA LEU A 55 15.79 5.69 16.33
C LEU A 55 16.63 6.91 16.74
N SER A 56 16.68 7.23 18.03
CA SER A 56 17.52 8.33 18.52
C SER A 56 19.02 8.02 18.54
N GLU A 57 19.39 6.72 18.61
CA GLU A 57 20.81 6.30 18.53
C GLU A 57 21.47 6.63 17.18
N VAL A 58 20.67 6.89 16.14
CA VAL A 58 21.14 7.35 14.82
C VAL A 58 21.73 8.79 14.91
N GLU A 59 21.35 9.57 15.89
CA GLU A 59 21.86 10.94 16.06
C GLU A 59 23.35 10.96 16.41
N THR A 60 24.05 12.02 15.97
CA THR A 60 25.51 12.05 15.94
C THR A 60 26.19 12.34 17.29
N THR A 61 25.51 13.01 18.22
CA THR A 61 26.08 13.38 19.52
C THR A 61 25.24 12.89 20.69
N PRO A 62 25.82 12.65 21.87
CA PRO A 62 25.06 12.25 23.07
C PRO A 62 23.94 13.24 23.43
N ALA A 63 24.17 14.53 23.24
CA ALA A 63 23.18 15.57 23.50
C ALA A 63 21.98 15.48 22.54
N LEU A 64 22.24 15.26 21.25
CA LEU A 64 21.20 15.06 20.24
C LEU A 64 20.44 13.76 20.46
N LYS A 65 21.13 12.66 20.77
CA LYS A 65 20.50 11.38 21.13
C LYS A 65 19.52 11.55 22.29
N LYS A 66 19.92 12.19 23.36
CA LYS A 66 19.07 12.46 24.52
C LYS A 66 17.88 13.38 24.17
N LYS A 67 18.12 14.44 23.40
CA LYS A 67 17.08 15.38 22.95
C LYS A 67 16.02 14.66 22.11
N TRP A 68 16.46 13.92 21.11
CA TRP A 68 15.55 13.28 20.16
C TRP A 68 14.89 12.03 20.74
N HIS A 69 15.53 11.32 21.64
CA HIS A 69 14.88 10.25 22.39
C HIS A 69 13.62 10.74 23.11
N LYS A 70 13.70 11.85 23.82
CA LYS A 70 12.54 12.45 24.49
C LYS A 70 11.43 12.87 23.49
N LYS A 71 11.82 13.49 22.38
CA LYS A 71 10.88 13.95 21.36
C LYS A 71 10.23 12.77 20.61
N PHE A 72 11.00 11.75 20.29
CA PHE A 72 10.46 10.54 19.64
C PHE A 72 9.49 9.78 20.54
N LEU A 73 9.84 9.64 21.81
CA LEU A 73 8.94 9.03 22.79
C LEU A 73 7.63 9.85 22.91
N TRP A 74 7.76 11.17 23.01
CA TRP A 74 6.59 12.05 23.02
C TRP A 74 5.71 11.86 21.79
N ALA A 75 6.29 11.80 20.59
CA ALA A 75 5.54 11.62 19.36
C ALA A 75 4.83 10.25 19.32
N LEU A 76 5.49 9.17 19.74
CA LEU A 76 4.88 7.84 19.85
C LEU A 76 3.69 7.84 20.82
N GLN A 77 3.78 8.57 21.92
CA GLN A 77 2.70 8.73 22.88
C GLN A 77 1.56 9.64 22.37
N HIS A 78 1.81 10.46 21.34
CA HIS A 78 0.89 11.48 20.84
C HIS A 78 0.40 11.21 19.40
N GLY A 79 0.41 9.98 18.96
CA GLY A 79 -0.23 9.56 17.72
C GLY A 79 0.68 9.21 16.56
N ALA A 80 2.01 9.29 16.70
CA ALA A 80 2.92 8.76 15.70
C ALA A 80 3.00 7.24 15.83
N ILE A 81 2.59 6.51 14.79
CA ILE A 81 2.65 5.05 14.76
C ILE A 81 3.52 4.62 13.57
N PRO A 82 4.80 4.28 13.82
CA PRO A 82 5.64 3.66 12.80
C PRO A 82 5.03 2.35 12.31
N ALA A 83 5.37 1.97 11.08
CA ALA A 83 4.89 0.71 10.51
C ALA A 83 5.26 -0.49 11.39
N GLY A 84 4.47 -1.55 11.30
CA GLY A 84 4.62 -2.73 12.14
C GLY A 84 6.03 -3.32 12.17
N ARG A 85 6.77 -3.24 11.06
CA ARG A 85 8.16 -3.69 10.99
C ARG A 85 9.12 -2.82 11.82
N ILE A 86 8.89 -1.54 11.87
CA ILE A 86 9.67 -0.63 12.71
C ILE A 86 9.38 -0.93 14.18
N ILE A 87 8.10 -1.02 14.54
CA ILE A 87 7.69 -1.35 15.93
C ILE A 87 8.25 -2.70 16.38
N SER A 88 8.20 -3.72 15.51
CA SER A 88 8.68 -5.07 15.86
C SER A 88 10.20 -5.20 15.92
N ASN A 89 10.94 -4.45 15.07
CA ASN A 89 12.33 -4.75 14.81
C ASN A 89 13.31 -3.64 15.20
N ALA A 90 12.88 -2.40 15.37
CA ALA A 90 13.74 -1.33 15.84
C ALA A 90 14.20 -1.59 17.30
N GLY A 91 15.50 -1.63 17.51
CA GLY A 91 16.09 -1.96 18.81
C GLY A 91 15.97 -3.44 19.22
N ALA A 92 15.64 -4.33 18.29
CA ALA A 92 15.45 -5.75 18.53
C ALA A 92 16.63 -6.63 18.05
N GLN A 93 17.73 -6.06 17.61
CA GLN A 93 18.84 -6.77 16.93
C GLN A 93 19.49 -7.84 17.77
N GLU A 94 19.50 -7.69 19.09
CA GLU A 94 20.00 -8.72 20.01
C GLU A 94 19.21 -10.03 19.91
N HIS A 95 17.90 -9.94 19.67
CA HIS A 95 16.99 -11.08 19.56
C HIS A 95 16.65 -11.44 18.11
N LYS A 96 16.75 -10.48 17.18
CA LYS A 96 16.36 -10.59 15.78
C LYS A 96 17.41 -9.95 14.86
N PRO A 97 18.62 -10.50 14.75
CA PRO A 97 19.76 -9.82 14.10
C PRO A 97 19.61 -9.62 12.58
N ALA A 98 18.81 -10.43 11.92
CA ALA A 98 18.68 -10.45 10.46
C ALA A 98 17.28 -10.03 9.97
N THR A 99 16.64 -9.07 10.63
CA THR A 99 15.34 -8.54 10.23
C THR A 99 15.44 -7.12 9.72
N SER A 100 14.53 -6.76 8.77
CA SER A 100 14.43 -5.42 8.22
C SER A 100 13.34 -4.61 8.94
N THR A 101 13.54 -3.31 9.03
CA THR A 101 12.50 -2.33 9.43
C THR A 101 11.63 -1.87 8.26
N ILE A 102 11.91 -2.36 7.04
CA ILE A 102 11.23 -1.98 5.80
C ILE A 102 10.08 -2.93 5.50
N ASN A 103 8.92 -2.37 5.14
CA ASN A 103 7.74 -3.14 4.74
C ASN A 103 7.65 -3.37 3.24
N CYS A 104 8.01 -2.36 2.44
CA CYS A 104 7.65 -2.23 1.04
C CYS A 104 8.88 -2.22 0.15
N THR A 105 8.92 -3.11 -0.83
CA THR A 105 9.99 -3.18 -1.83
C THR A 105 9.42 -3.47 -3.22
N VAL A 106 10.21 -3.16 -4.25
CA VAL A 106 9.99 -3.58 -5.63
C VAL A 106 11.25 -4.25 -6.13
N SER A 107 11.10 -5.31 -6.87
CA SER A 107 12.18 -6.06 -7.51
C SER A 107 12.97 -5.19 -8.51
N GLY A 108 14.21 -5.51 -8.75
CA GLY A 108 14.88 -5.10 -9.97
C GLY A 108 14.05 -5.51 -11.19
N THR A 109 14.16 -4.76 -12.29
CA THR A 109 13.49 -5.11 -13.55
C THR A 109 13.87 -6.53 -13.98
N VAL A 110 12.88 -7.35 -14.26
CA VAL A 110 13.10 -8.72 -14.73
C VAL A 110 13.42 -8.67 -16.22
N ALA A 111 14.68 -8.86 -16.58
CA ALA A 111 15.06 -8.94 -17.98
C ALA A 111 14.55 -10.23 -18.62
N ASP A 112 14.29 -10.17 -19.93
CA ASP A 112 13.74 -11.30 -20.70
C ASP A 112 14.79 -12.37 -20.99
N SER A 113 15.32 -12.98 -19.93
CA SER A 113 16.29 -14.08 -19.97
C SER A 113 16.11 -15.02 -18.80
N MET A 114 16.42 -16.31 -18.97
CA MET A 114 16.32 -17.31 -17.91
C MET A 114 17.23 -16.96 -16.73
N ASP A 115 18.45 -16.50 -17.00
CA ASP A 115 19.40 -16.10 -15.96
C ASP A 115 18.83 -15.01 -15.06
N ASP A 116 18.24 -13.97 -15.64
CA ASP A 116 17.70 -12.85 -14.87
C ASP A 116 16.40 -13.22 -14.15
N ILE A 117 15.53 -14.01 -14.80
CA ILE A 117 14.32 -14.53 -14.16
C ILE A 117 14.67 -15.28 -12.86
N LEU A 118 15.63 -16.22 -12.92
CA LEU A 118 16.04 -16.99 -11.76
C LEU A 118 16.83 -16.17 -10.74
N LYS A 119 17.65 -15.22 -11.19
CA LYS A 119 18.31 -14.25 -10.31
C LYS A 119 17.32 -13.45 -9.48
N LYS A 120 16.24 -12.97 -10.09
CA LYS A 120 15.20 -12.23 -9.39
C LYS A 120 14.40 -13.11 -8.43
N VAL A 121 14.22 -14.40 -8.70
CA VAL A 121 13.67 -15.36 -7.71
C VAL A 121 14.55 -15.45 -6.48
N TYR A 122 15.88 -15.58 -6.68
CA TYR A 122 16.85 -15.62 -5.58
C TYR A 122 16.83 -14.34 -4.73
N GLU A 123 16.92 -13.18 -5.37
CA GLU A 123 16.88 -11.88 -4.70
C GLU A 123 15.57 -11.67 -3.93
N SER A 124 14.46 -12.10 -4.50
CA SER A 124 13.12 -12.01 -3.89
C SER A 124 12.99 -12.93 -2.68
N GLY A 125 13.56 -14.13 -2.74
CA GLY A 125 13.59 -15.05 -1.61
C GLY A 125 14.30 -14.45 -0.39
N LEU A 126 15.42 -13.78 -0.59
CA LEU A 126 16.15 -13.07 0.48
C LEU A 126 15.33 -11.90 1.04
N THR A 127 14.67 -11.14 0.16
CA THR A 127 13.83 -10.00 0.55
C THR A 127 12.63 -10.44 1.38
N LEU A 128 11.92 -11.47 0.95
CA LEU A 128 10.79 -12.05 1.68
C LEU A 128 11.23 -12.66 3.03
N LYS A 129 12.39 -13.31 3.06
CA LYS A 129 12.97 -13.84 4.31
C LYS A 129 13.25 -12.73 5.33
N ALA A 130 13.72 -11.58 4.88
CA ALA A 130 13.92 -10.41 5.73
C ALA A 130 12.59 -9.78 6.20
N GLY A 131 11.46 -10.23 5.64
CA GLY A 131 10.11 -9.84 6.01
C GLY A 131 9.52 -8.70 5.21
N CYS A 132 10.13 -8.32 4.09
CA CYS A 132 9.63 -7.28 3.21
C CYS A 132 8.65 -7.86 2.17
N GLY A 133 7.53 -7.17 1.92
CA GLY A 133 6.70 -7.43 0.75
C GLY A 133 7.40 -6.94 -0.53
N ILE A 134 7.12 -7.57 -1.66
CA ILE A 134 7.79 -7.27 -2.92
C ILE A 134 6.82 -7.23 -4.10
N GLY A 135 7.04 -6.28 -5.00
CA GLY A 135 6.31 -6.16 -6.26
C GLY A 135 7.23 -6.37 -7.47
N TYR A 136 6.63 -6.86 -8.56
CA TYR A 136 7.32 -7.12 -9.83
C TYR A 136 6.49 -6.67 -11.01
N GLU A 137 7.16 -6.32 -12.12
CA GLU A 137 6.53 -6.29 -13.43
C GLU A 137 6.91 -7.56 -14.20
N PHE A 138 5.92 -8.29 -14.73
CA PHE A 138 6.15 -9.48 -15.54
C PHE A 138 5.88 -9.26 -17.04
N SER A 139 5.36 -8.12 -17.45
CA SER A 139 5.15 -7.77 -18.85
C SER A 139 6.46 -7.46 -19.62
N THR A 140 7.59 -7.43 -18.93
CA THR A 140 8.93 -7.38 -19.54
C THR A 140 9.35 -8.69 -20.20
N LEU A 141 8.66 -9.79 -19.90
CA LEU A 141 8.93 -11.10 -20.47
C LEU A 141 8.18 -11.27 -21.81
N ARG A 142 8.86 -11.91 -22.79
CA ARG A 142 8.26 -12.18 -24.10
C ARG A 142 6.97 -12.99 -23.98
N PRO A 143 6.00 -12.76 -24.88
CA PRO A 143 4.73 -13.44 -24.83
C PRO A 143 4.86 -14.95 -25.07
N LYS A 144 3.87 -15.71 -24.62
CA LYS A 144 3.71 -17.13 -24.89
C LYS A 144 3.83 -17.42 -26.38
N GLY A 145 4.58 -18.43 -26.73
CA GLY A 145 4.88 -18.79 -28.11
C GLY A 145 6.01 -17.96 -28.74
N GLY A 146 6.65 -17.06 -28.00
CA GLY A 146 7.83 -16.34 -28.43
C GLY A 146 9.03 -17.29 -28.60
N TYR A 147 9.78 -17.12 -29.67
CA TYR A 147 10.92 -18.00 -29.99
C TYR A 147 12.12 -17.75 -29.06
N VAL A 148 12.69 -18.81 -28.54
CA VAL A 148 13.91 -18.83 -27.71
C VAL A 148 15.06 -19.39 -28.51
N SER A 149 15.90 -18.53 -29.08
CA SER A 149 16.98 -18.91 -30.00
C SER A 149 18.01 -19.86 -29.37
N GLY A 150 18.33 -19.67 -28.09
CA GLY A 150 19.26 -20.55 -27.37
C GLY A 150 18.74 -21.96 -27.12
N ALA A 151 17.42 -22.16 -27.09
CA ALA A 151 16.81 -23.46 -26.85
C ALA A 151 16.22 -24.08 -28.13
N GLY A 152 16.10 -23.30 -29.23
CA GLY A 152 15.44 -23.75 -30.45
C GLY A 152 13.93 -24.09 -30.22
N ALA A 153 13.29 -23.45 -29.27
CA ALA A 153 11.95 -23.76 -28.78
C ALA A 153 11.14 -22.48 -28.55
N TYR A 154 9.89 -22.64 -28.14
CA TYR A 154 8.98 -21.53 -27.83
C TYR A 154 8.73 -21.42 -26.33
N THR A 155 8.66 -20.20 -25.80
CA THR A 155 8.44 -19.96 -24.37
C THR A 155 7.00 -20.26 -23.97
N SER A 156 6.81 -20.72 -22.72
CA SER A 156 5.51 -20.87 -22.08
C SER A 156 4.86 -19.54 -21.66
N GLY A 157 5.63 -18.45 -21.68
CA GLY A 157 5.15 -17.09 -21.38
C GLY A 157 5.26 -16.68 -19.92
N PRO A 158 4.92 -15.39 -19.61
CA PRO A 158 5.10 -14.79 -18.30
C PRO A 158 4.38 -15.52 -17.17
N MET A 159 3.16 -16.01 -17.40
CA MET A 159 2.34 -16.67 -16.37
C MET A 159 3.03 -17.91 -15.78
N SER A 160 3.72 -18.69 -16.60
CA SER A 160 4.46 -19.86 -16.14
C SER A 160 5.63 -19.50 -15.22
N PHE A 161 6.30 -18.38 -15.49
CA PHE A 161 7.39 -17.93 -14.63
C PHE A 161 6.85 -17.36 -13.32
N MET A 162 5.68 -16.72 -13.32
CA MET A 162 5.00 -16.28 -12.09
C MET A 162 4.72 -17.46 -11.14
N ASP A 163 4.44 -18.66 -11.65
CA ASP A 163 4.24 -19.85 -10.81
C ASP A 163 5.50 -20.19 -9.98
N ILE A 164 6.70 -19.95 -10.50
CA ILE A 164 7.97 -20.13 -9.77
C ILE A 164 8.05 -19.16 -8.59
N TYR A 165 7.74 -17.89 -8.82
CA TYR A 165 7.75 -16.85 -7.78
C TYR A 165 6.68 -17.12 -6.71
N ASP A 166 5.50 -17.58 -7.12
CA ASP A 166 4.42 -17.95 -6.21
C ASP A 166 4.83 -19.09 -5.27
N LYS A 167 5.39 -20.16 -5.82
CA LYS A 167 5.86 -21.31 -5.05
C LYS A 167 7.04 -20.97 -4.14
N MET A 168 7.98 -20.16 -4.62
CA MET A 168 9.09 -19.66 -3.81
C MET A 168 8.56 -18.85 -2.61
N CYS A 169 7.67 -17.90 -2.84
CA CYS A 169 7.08 -17.07 -1.79
C CYS A 169 6.35 -17.92 -0.75
N PHE A 170 5.52 -18.86 -1.18
CA PHE A 170 4.83 -19.79 -0.29
C PHE A 170 5.81 -20.58 0.60
N THR A 171 6.89 -21.10 -0.01
CA THR A 171 7.89 -21.91 0.69
C THR A 171 8.68 -21.10 1.73
N VAL A 172 9.14 -19.92 1.35
CA VAL A 172 9.92 -19.02 2.23
C VAL A 172 9.04 -18.54 3.40
N SER A 173 7.80 -18.18 3.14
CA SER A 173 6.85 -17.73 4.18
C SER A 173 6.56 -18.81 5.20
N SER A 174 6.43 -20.08 4.78
CA SER A 174 6.21 -21.21 5.68
C SER A 174 7.37 -21.43 6.64
N ALA A 175 8.60 -21.15 6.22
CA ALA A 175 9.79 -21.27 7.07
C ALA A 175 9.91 -20.15 8.12
N GLY A 176 9.36 -18.97 7.85
CA GLY A 176 9.53 -17.78 8.69
C GLY A 176 8.34 -17.43 9.60
N GLY A 177 7.28 -18.22 9.65
CA GLY A 177 6.10 -17.98 10.50
C GLY A 177 5.25 -16.77 10.10
N ARG A 178 5.58 -16.07 9.01
CA ARG A 178 4.79 -14.98 8.41
C ARG A 178 4.60 -15.23 6.92
N ARG A 179 3.38 -15.01 6.43
CA ARG A 179 3.10 -15.09 4.99
C ARG A 179 3.81 -13.96 4.26
N GLY A 180 4.52 -14.30 3.20
CA GLY A 180 5.01 -13.34 2.23
C GLY A 180 3.85 -12.75 1.43
N ALA A 181 4.04 -11.54 0.94
CA ALA A 181 3.08 -10.90 0.06
C ALA A 181 3.81 -10.38 -1.18
N GLN A 182 3.23 -10.63 -2.35
CA GLN A 182 3.76 -10.21 -3.64
C GLN A 182 2.71 -9.45 -4.44
N MET A 183 3.17 -8.52 -5.26
CA MET A 183 2.38 -7.85 -6.30
C MET A 183 2.95 -8.21 -7.66
N ALA A 184 2.10 -8.61 -8.59
CA ALA A 184 2.45 -8.71 -10.00
C ALA A 184 1.76 -7.59 -10.77
N THR A 185 2.54 -6.78 -11.45
CA THR A 185 2.02 -5.80 -12.42
C THR A 185 2.23 -6.28 -13.83
N PHE A 186 1.33 -5.87 -14.74
CA PHE A 186 1.33 -6.30 -16.12
C PHE A 186 0.79 -5.20 -17.03
N ASP A 187 1.52 -4.87 -18.08
CA ASP A 187 1.12 -3.81 -19.01
C ASP A 187 -0.13 -4.21 -19.81
N VAL A 188 -1.10 -3.30 -19.87
CA VAL A 188 -2.35 -3.51 -20.61
C VAL A 188 -2.13 -3.70 -22.12
N GLY A 189 -0.98 -3.29 -22.64
CA GLY A 189 -0.58 -3.45 -24.04
C GLY A 189 0.20 -4.73 -24.36
N HIS A 190 0.45 -5.60 -23.37
CA HIS A 190 1.17 -6.85 -23.59
C HIS A 190 0.32 -7.87 -24.34
N PRO A 191 0.88 -8.67 -25.26
CA PRO A 191 0.15 -9.70 -26.02
C PRO A 191 -0.61 -10.72 -25.15
N ASP A 192 -0.09 -11.06 -23.94
CA ASP A 192 -0.68 -12.04 -23.03
C ASP A 192 -1.61 -11.40 -21.97
N VAL A 193 -2.07 -10.19 -22.16
CA VAL A 193 -2.90 -9.49 -21.18
C VAL A 193 -4.19 -10.24 -20.82
N PHE A 194 -4.82 -10.90 -21.79
CA PHE A 194 -6.03 -11.69 -21.51
C PHE A 194 -5.74 -12.91 -20.61
N ASP A 195 -4.58 -13.53 -20.75
CA ASP A 195 -4.15 -14.63 -19.87
C ASP A 195 -3.88 -14.13 -18.46
N PHE A 196 -3.27 -12.96 -18.33
CA PHE A 196 -3.04 -12.31 -17.02
C PHE A 196 -4.36 -12.01 -16.30
N ILE A 197 -5.36 -11.47 -16.99
CA ILE A 197 -6.69 -11.18 -16.43
C ILE A 197 -7.33 -12.45 -15.84
N LYS A 198 -7.09 -13.60 -16.46
CA LYS A 198 -7.67 -14.89 -16.08
C LYS A 198 -6.80 -15.72 -15.14
N ALA A 199 -5.60 -15.29 -14.83
CA ALA A 199 -4.56 -16.11 -14.18
C ALA A 199 -4.99 -16.72 -12.85
N LYS A 200 -5.84 -16.06 -12.07
CA LYS A 200 -6.35 -16.54 -10.77
C LYS A 200 -7.71 -17.25 -10.83
N ARG A 201 -8.27 -17.45 -12.02
CA ARG A 201 -9.53 -18.20 -12.16
C ARG A 201 -9.35 -19.70 -11.94
N GLU A 202 -8.13 -20.22 -12.10
CA GLU A 202 -7.78 -21.58 -11.72
C GLU A 202 -7.63 -21.64 -10.19
N ASP A 203 -8.39 -22.53 -9.56
CA ASP A 203 -8.36 -22.65 -8.10
C ASP A 203 -6.95 -22.97 -7.59
N GLY A 204 -6.52 -22.20 -6.61
CA GLY A 204 -5.23 -22.36 -5.96
C GLY A 204 -4.02 -21.78 -6.68
N ARG A 205 -4.17 -21.21 -7.89
CA ARG A 205 -3.06 -20.61 -8.62
C ARG A 205 -2.76 -19.19 -8.18
N LEU A 206 -1.46 -18.84 -8.09
CA LEU A 206 -0.95 -17.49 -7.77
C LEU A 206 -1.51 -16.87 -6.47
N ARG A 207 -1.73 -17.70 -5.44
CA ARG A 207 -2.30 -17.24 -4.15
C ARG A 207 -1.42 -16.27 -3.39
N GLN A 208 -0.10 -16.26 -3.67
CA GLN A 208 0.85 -15.36 -3.03
C GLN A 208 0.95 -14.00 -3.73
N PHE A 209 0.21 -13.80 -4.80
CA PHE A 209 0.19 -12.58 -5.58
C PHE A 209 -1.12 -11.80 -5.46
N ASN A 210 -1.00 -10.48 -5.33
CA ASN A 210 -2.01 -9.54 -5.79
C ASN A 210 -1.69 -9.20 -7.25
N LEU A 211 -2.70 -9.13 -8.11
CA LEU A 211 -2.56 -8.82 -9.53
C LEU A 211 -3.07 -7.42 -9.83
N SER A 212 -2.29 -6.63 -10.58
CA SER A 212 -2.71 -5.31 -11.06
C SER A 212 -2.26 -5.06 -12.48
N LEU A 213 -3.09 -4.39 -13.25
CA LEU A 213 -2.76 -3.94 -14.61
C LEU A 213 -2.18 -2.53 -14.56
N LEU A 214 -1.14 -2.32 -15.37
CA LEU A 214 -0.62 -1.00 -15.69
C LEU A 214 -1.46 -0.41 -16.81
N ILE A 215 -2.37 0.48 -16.44
CA ILE A 215 -3.32 1.13 -17.34
C ILE A 215 -2.71 2.45 -17.83
N THR A 216 -2.56 2.56 -19.14
CA THR A 216 -2.03 3.77 -19.78
C THR A 216 -3.14 4.76 -20.14
N THR A 217 -2.79 6.03 -20.21
CA THR A 217 -3.70 7.09 -20.69
C THR A 217 -4.18 6.77 -22.11
N ALA A 218 -3.28 6.34 -22.99
CA ALA A 218 -3.64 5.98 -24.37
C ALA A 218 -4.69 4.86 -24.43
N PHE A 219 -4.62 3.89 -23.54
CA PHE A 219 -5.63 2.83 -23.46
C PHE A 219 -7.00 3.36 -23.01
N VAL A 220 -7.04 4.19 -21.95
CA VAL A 220 -8.30 4.79 -21.47
C VAL A 220 -8.94 5.68 -22.54
N GLU A 221 -8.14 6.47 -23.24
CA GLU A 221 -8.63 7.30 -24.35
C GLU A 221 -9.17 6.46 -25.50
N ALA A 222 -8.51 5.34 -25.84
CA ALA A 222 -9.01 4.41 -26.85
C ALA A 222 -10.35 3.78 -26.42
N VAL A 223 -10.51 3.44 -25.14
CA VAL A 223 -11.79 2.94 -24.59
C VAL A 223 -12.88 4.00 -24.71
N LYS A 224 -12.61 5.24 -24.31
CA LYS A 224 -13.57 6.36 -24.38
C LYS A 224 -13.98 6.69 -25.81
N ALA A 225 -13.04 6.55 -26.76
CA ALA A 225 -13.28 6.80 -28.18
C ALA A 225 -13.90 5.60 -28.94
N ASP A 226 -14.15 4.49 -28.24
CA ASP A 226 -14.57 3.22 -28.82
C ASP A 226 -13.64 2.78 -29.99
N GLY A 227 -12.35 2.96 -29.77
CA GLY A 227 -11.29 2.71 -30.73
C GLY A 227 -10.65 1.33 -30.60
N GLU A 228 -9.61 1.13 -31.37
CA GLU A 228 -8.79 -0.07 -31.36
C GLU A 228 -7.63 0.04 -30.36
N TRP A 229 -7.22 -1.11 -29.80
CA TRP A 229 -6.06 -1.25 -28.95
C TRP A 229 -5.08 -2.29 -29.49
N LYS A 230 -3.82 -1.90 -29.64
CA LYS A 230 -2.76 -2.73 -30.19
C LYS A 230 -1.99 -3.43 -29.07
N LEU A 231 -1.93 -4.74 -29.11
CA LEU A 231 -1.10 -5.58 -28.24
C LEU A 231 0.25 -5.80 -28.93
N ALA A 232 1.33 -5.36 -28.27
CA ALA A 232 2.65 -5.32 -28.87
C ALA A 232 3.75 -5.65 -27.84
N PHE A 233 4.89 -6.09 -28.34
CA PHE A 233 6.08 -6.37 -27.53
C PHE A 233 7.32 -5.76 -28.19
N PRO A 234 8.36 -5.31 -27.42
CA PRO A 234 9.55 -4.66 -27.93
C PRO A 234 10.30 -5.46 -29.00
N VAL A 235 10.85 -4.73 -29.96
CA VAL A 235 11.69 -5.26 -31.05
C VAL A 235 13.14 -5.25 -30.63
N GLY A 236 13.80 -6.38 -30.72
CA GLY A 236 15.22 -6.53 -30.39
C GLY A 236 16.12 -5.67 -31.30
N ALA A 237 17.15 -5.05 -30.73
CA ALA A 237 18.12 -4.21 -31.43
C ALA A 237 18.81 -4.93 -32.62
N GLY A 238 18.97 -6.23 -32.53
CA GLY A 238 19.55 -7.07 -33.59
C GLY A 238 18.79 -7.04 -34.93
N GLU A 239 17.49 -6.66 -34.95
CA GLU A 239 16.75 -6.47 -36.20
C GLU A 239 17.24 -5.23 -36.95
N LYS A 240 17.57 -4.16 -36.25
CA LYS A 240 18.17 -2.95 -36.82
C LYS A 240 19.56 -3.24 -37.38
N ASP A 241 20.36 -3.99 -36.65
CA ASP A 241 21.72 -4.37 -37.05
C ASP A 241 21.74 -5.24 -38.33
N LYS A 242 20.68 -6.06 -38.49
CA LYS A 242 20.51 -6.89 -39.70
C LYS A 242 19.84 -6.16 -40.86
N GLY A 243 19.41 -4.89 -40.65
CA GLY A 243 18.72 -4.11 -41.67
C GLY A 243 17.29 -4.62 -41.98
N THR A 244 16.68 -5.37 -41.07
CA THR A 244 15.32 -5.92 -41.21
C THR A 244 14.24 -5.10 -40.51
N PHE A 245 14.64 -4.06 -39.79
CA PHE A 245 13.70 -3.18 -39.07
C PHE A 245 13.28 -2.00 -39.94
N ASP A 246 11.99 -1.78 -40.05
CA ASP A 246 11.37 -0.62 -40.68
C ASP A 246 10.55 0.14 -39.63
N ALA A 247 10.97 1.36 -39.31
CA ALA A 247 10.30 2.20 -38.29
C ALA A 247 8.90 2.70 -38.73
N ASP A 248 8.66 2.73 -40.02
CA ASP A 248 7.42 3.21 -40.62
C ASP A 248 6.45 2.06 -40.97
N ALA A 249 6.79 0.84 -40.65
CA ALA A 249 5.92 -0.32 -40.86
C ALA A 249 4.62 -0.21 -40.04
N GLU A 250 3.50 -0.59 -40.64
CA GLU A 250 2.17 -0.52 -39.99
C GLU A 250 2.03 -1.31 -38.70
N ASP A 251 2.87 -2.34 -38.52
CA ASP A 251 2.93 -3.20 -37.34
C ASP A 251 3.89 -2.68 -36.25
N ILE A 252 4.51 -1.51 -36.44
CA ILE A 252 5.42 -0.91 -35.46
C ILE A 252 4.72 0.26 -34.78
N ILE A 253 4.78 0.25 -33.44
CA ILE A 253 4.34 1.34 -32.57
C ILE A 253 5.43 1.68 -31.56
N TRP A 254 5.40 2.89 -31.02
CA TRP A 254 6.38 3.38 -30.06
C TRP A 254 5.71 3.54 -28.70
N ARG A 255 6.31 2.92 -27.67
CA ARG A 255 5.78 2.96 -26.30
C ARG A 255 6.88 3.22 -25.27
N ASP A 256 6.51 3.78 -24.13
CA ASP A 256 7.38 3.78 -22.98
C ASP A 256 7.58 2.35 -22.47
N TRP A 257 8.84 2.00 -22.16
CA TRP A 257 9.21 0.67 -21.71
C TRP A 257 10.32 0.73 -20.66
N PRO A 258 10.30 -0.09 -19.61
CA PRO A 258 11.24 0.00 -18.50
C PRO A 258 12.67 -0.42 -18.86
N GLN A 259 12.81 -1.37 -19.78
CA GLN A 259 14.10 -1.84 -20.28
C GLN A 259 14.33 -1.30 -21.68
N LYS A 260 15.39 -0.52 -21.86
CA LYS A 260 15.77 0.07 -23.15
C LYS A 260 16.96 -0.67 -23.79
N GLU A 261 17.85 -1.19 -22.94
CA GLU A 261 19.00 -2.00 -23.40
C GLU A 261 18.53 -3.26 -24.13
N GLY A 262 19.11 -3.51 -25.29
CA GLY A 262 18.76 -4.65 -26.14
C GLY A 262 17.57 -4.42 -27.08
N TYR A 263 16.90 -3.26 -26.99
CA TYR A 263 15.78 -2.88 -27.85
C TYR A 263 16.08 -1.65 -28.68
N ILE A 264 15.22 -1.37 -29.66
CA ILE A 264 15.31 -0.18 -30.53
C ILE A 264 14.61 0.98 -29.84
N VAL A 265 15.34 2.07 -29.57
CA VAL A 265 14.88 3.26 -28.85
C VAL A 265 15.01 4.49 -29.75
N ASN A 266 13.99 5.36 -29.77
CA ASN A 266 14.03 6.65 -30.46
C ASN A 266 14.60 7.77 -29.56
N ASP A 267 14.72 8.99 -30.12
CA ASP A 267 15.29 10.15 -29.44
C ASP A 267 14.44 10.63 -28.23
N ASP A 268 13.14 10.36 -28.24
CA ASP A 268 12.22 10.68 -27.13
C ASP A 268 12.25 9.62 -26.00
N GLY A 269 13.08 8.58 -26.14
CA GLY A 269 13.22 7.50 -25.17
C GLY A 269 12.14 6.42 -25.24
N LEU A 270 11.36 6.39 -26.32
CA LEU A 270 10.34 5.37 -26.57
C LEU A 270 10.93 4.15 -27.27
N VAL A 271 10.41 2.97 -26.96
CA VAL A 271 10.84 1.70 -27.51
C VAL A 271 9.93 1.28 -28.65
N ALA A 272 10.53 0.82 -29.76
CA ALA A 272 9.80 0.23 -30.88
C ALA A 272 9.19 -1.12 -30.46
N CYS A 273 7.88 -1.27 -30.64
CA CYS A 273 7.16 -2.49 -30.33
C CYS A 273 6.45 -3.01 -31.58
N ARG A 274 6.52 -4.33 -31.80
CA ARG A 274 5.80 -4.99 -32.89
C ARG A 274 4.44 -5.43 -32.42
N VAL A 275 3.41 -5.01 -33.15
CA VAL A 275 2.02 -5.41 -32.93
C VAL A 275 1.81 -6.85 -33.32
N THR A 276 1.28 -7.65 -32.38
CA THR A 276 0.92 -9.05 -32.62
C THR A 276 -0.57 -9.23 -32.82
N ARG A 277 -1.37 -8.34 -32.22
CA ARG A 277 -2.83 -8.40 -32.27
C ARG A 277 -3.43 -7.02 -32.05
N THR A 278 -4.50 -6.73 -32.76
CA THR A 278 -5.34 -5.55 -32.56
C THR A 278 -6.72 -5.99 -32.08
N VAL A 279 -7.23 -5.38 -31.02
CA VAL A 279 -8.54 -5.69 -30.44
C VAL A 279 -9.34 -4.40 -30.22
N PRO A 280 -10.68 -4.44 -30.24
CA PRO A 280 -11.47 -3.31 -29.77
C PRO A 280 -11.08 -2.98 -28.31
N ALA A 281 -10.73 -1.73 -28.02
CA ALA A 281 -10.34 -1.31 -26.68
C ALA A 281 -11.44 -1.58 -25.63
N ARG A 282 -12.70 -1.37 -26.01
CA ARG A 282 -13.88 -1.64 -25.18
C ARG A 282 -13.98 -3.12 -24.78
N ARG A 283 -13.64 -4.05 -25.68
CA ARG A 283 -13.65 -5.48 -25.39
C ARG A 283 -12.65 -5.86 -24.30
N LEU A 284 -11.43 -5.30 -24.38
CA LEU A 284 -10.42 -5.52 -23.33
C LEU A 284 -10.87 -4.90 -22.00
N TRP A 285 -11.40 -3.68 -22.05
CA TRP A 285 -11.97 -3.01 -20.88
C TRP A 285 -13.06 -3.85 -20.21
N ASP A 286 -14.03 -4.33 -20.96
CA ASP A 286 -15.11 -5.16 -20.44
C ASP A 286 -14.61 -6.49 -19.86
N SER A 287 -13.58 -7.09 -20.45
CA SER A 287 -12.94 -8.29 -19.90
C SER A 287 -12.25 -8.03 -18.57
N ILE A 288 -11.58 -6.89 -18.42
CA ILE A 288 -10.96 -6.45 -17.16
C ILE A 288 -12.05 -6.21 -16.12
N MET A 289 -13.08 -5.45 -16.48
CA MET A 289 -14.18 -5.10 -15.58
C MET A 289 -14.95 -6.33 -15.11
N ALA A 290 -15.23 -7.28 -15.99
CA ALA A 290 -15.90 -8.54 -15.63
C ALA A 290 -15.08 -9.34 -14.61
N SER A 291 -13.76 -9.45 -14.82
CA SER A 291 -12.88 -10.15 -13.88
C SER A 291 -12.83 -9.46 -12.52
N THR A 292 -12.70 -8.15 -12.52
CA THR A 292 -12.62 -7.36 -11.28
C THR A 292 -13.96 -7.36 -10.53
N TYR A 293 -15.09 -7.34 -11.25
CA TYR A 293 -16.42 -7.42 -10.67
C TYR A 293 -16.66 -8.77 -9.96
N ASP A 294 -16.21 -9.87 -10.55
CA ASP A 294 -16.43 -11.21 -10.02
C ASP A 294 -15.36 -11.63 -9.01
N TYR A 295 -14.10 -11.25 -9.20
CA TYR A 295 -12.93 -11.76 -8.45
C TYR A 295 -12.17 -10.69 -7.67
N ALA A 296 -12.57 -9.42 -7.73
CA ALA A 296 -11.86 -8.26 -7.18
C ALA A 296 -10.43 -8.05 -7.73
N GLU A 297 -10.03 -8.79 -8.74
CA GLU A 297 -8.73 -8.68 -9.43
C GLU A 297 -8.90 -8.85 -10.94
N PRO A 298 -8.03 -8.25 -11.76
CA PRO A 298 -6.88 -7.42 -11.38
C PRO A 298 -7.28 -6.01 -10.91
N GLY A 299 -6.41 -5.40 -10.07
CA GLY A 299 -6.50 -3.99 -9.72
C GLY A 299 -6.03 -3.07 -10.85
N PHE A 300 -6.26 -1.78 -10.70
CA PHE A 300 -5.85 -0.72 -11.62
C PHE A 300 -4.71 0.11 -11.06
N ILE A 301 -3.63 0.25 -11.82
CA ILE A 301 -2.58 1.24 -11.60
C ILE A 301 -2.56 2.16 -12.82
N LEU A 302 -2.89 3.43 -12.63
CA LEU A 302 -2.86 4.44 -13.68
C LEU A 302 -1.42 4.92 -13.86
N ILE A 303 -0.64 4.10 -14.56
CA ILE A 303 0.82 4.16 -14.54
C ILE A 303 1.39 5.46 -15.13
N ASP A 304 0.73 6.05 -16.13
CA ASP A 304 1.17 7.31 -16.70
C ASP A 304 1.01 8.46 -15.70
N LYS A 305 -0.08 8.45 -14.91
CA LYS A 305 -0.28 9.42 -13.81
C LYS A 305 0.74 9.24 -12.70
N VAL A 306 1.06 8.00 -12.36
CA VAL A 306 2.13 7.68 -11.38
C VAL A 306 3.46 8.29 -11.81
N ASN A 307 3.87 8.06 -13.07
CA ASN A 307 5.15 8.56 -13.58
C ASN A 307 5.14 10.08 -13.81
N GLU A 308 4.04 10.66 -14.27
CA GLU A 308 3.92 12.11 -14.44
C GLU A 308 4.06 12.87 -13.13
N LEU A 309 3.49 12.33 -12.05
CA LEU A 309 3.51 12.93 -10.71
C LEU A 309 4.70 12.47 -9.85
N ASN A 310 5.59 11.63 -10.40
CA ASN A 310 6.77 11.16 -9.67
C ASN A 310 7.77 12.30 -9.44
N ASN A 311 8.15 12.52 -8.19
CA ASN A 311 9.14 13.52 -7.81
C ASN A 311 10.52 13.27 -8.46
N ASN A 312 10.86 12.00 -8.70
CA ASN A 312 12.10 11.57 -9.36
C ASN A 312 11.89 11.28 -10.86
N TRP A 313 10.99 11.99 -11.51
CA TRP A 313 10.63 11.85 -12.92
C TRP A 313 11.84 11.84 -13.89
N PHE A 314 12.93 12.48 -13.50
CA PHE A 314 14.15 12.65 -14.28
C PHE A 314 15.12 11.45 -14.22
N CYS A 315 14.92 10.52 -13.31
CA CYS A 315 15.83 9.38 -13.11
C CYS A 315 15.12 8.05 -12.81
N GLU A 316 13.80 8.03 -12.82
CA GLU A 316 13.02 6.82 -12.55
C GLU A 316 11.94 6.58 -13.60
N ASN A 317 11.68 5.31 -13.88
CA ASN A 317 10.48 4.85 -14.56
C ASN A 317 9.80 3.80 -13.66
N ILE A 318 8.66 4.16 -13.08
CA ILE A 318 7.93 3.29 -12.16
C ILE A 318 7.02 2.37 -12.95
N ARG A 319 7.11 1.06 -12.68
CA ARG A 319 6.35 0.00 -13.35
C ARG A 319 5.75 -1.02 -12.39
N ALA A 320 6.02 -0.88 -11.08
CA ALA A 320 5.51 -1.80 -10.07
C ALA A 320 5.23 -1.08 -8.76
N THR A 321 4.46 -1.72 -7.91
CA THR A 321 4.15 -1.24 -6.57
C THR A 321 4.43 -2.35 -5.55
N ASN A 322 4.46 -1.98 -4.26
CA ASN A 322 4.37 -2.95 -3.18
C ASN A 322 3.03 -3.72 -3.21
N PRO A 323 2.87 -4.80 -2.42
CA PRO A 323 1.65 -5.63 -2.46
C PRO A 323 0.32 -4.89 -2.23
N CYS A 324 0.32 -3.81 -1.47
CA CYS A 324 -0.90 -3.04 -1.14
C CYS A 324 -1.14 -1.83 -2.06
N GLY A 325 -0.21 -1.54 -2.96
CA GLY A 325 -0.36 -0.52 -4.01
C GLY A 325 -0.11 0.93 -3.60
N GLU A 326 0.14 1.23 -2.32
CA GLU A 326 0.42 2.60 -1.85
C GLU A 326 1.83 3.10 -2.17
N GLN A 327 2.74 2.20 -2.56
CA GLN A 327 4.13 2.51 -2.85
C GLN A 327 4.52 2.11 -4.28
N PRO A 328 4.25 2.95 -5.26
CA PRO A 328 4.87 2.85 -6.58
C PRO A 328 6.36 3.14 -6.46
N LEU A 329 7.19 2.20 -6.84
CA LEU A 329 8.63 2.23 -6.61
C LEU A 329 9.42 1.88 -7.88
N PRO A 330 10.62 2.47 -8.06
CA PRO A 330 11.53 2.07 -9.11
C PRO A 330 12.18 0.71 -8.82
N PRO A 331 12.93 0.14 -9.76
CA PRO A 331 13.69 -1.08 -9.53
C PRO A 331 14.57 -1.00 -8.27
N TYR A 332 14.51 -2.03 -7.44
CA TYR A 332 15.15 -2.10 -6.11
C TYR A 332 14.69 -1.03 -5.12
N GLY A 333 13.64 -0.31 -5.45
CA GLY A 333 13.05 0.70 -4.58
C GLY A 333 12.49 0.09 -3.31
N SER A 334 12.56 0.86 -2.25
CA SER A 334 11.97 0.54 -0.97
C SER A 334 11.50 1.80 -0.27
N CYS A 335 10.55 1.63 0.62
CA CYS A 335 10.01 2.72 1.40
C CYS A 335 9.72 2.27 2.82
N LEU A 336 9.95 3.17 3.74
CA LEU A 336 9.59 3.01 5.13
C LEU A 336 8.27 3.73 5.39
N LEU A 337 7.41 3.10 6.17
CA LEU A 337 6.06 3.57 6.41
C LEU A 337 5.88 4.06 7.85
N GLY A 338 4.97 4.99 7.99
CA GLY A 338 4.47 5.46 9.27
C GLY A 338 3.10 6.09 9.11
N SER A 339 2.29 6.04 10.15
CA SER A 339 0.94 6.59 10.12
C SER A 339 0.66 7.42 11.34
N VAL A 340 0.10 8.60 11.14
CA VAL A 340 -0.37 9.47 12.22
C VAL A 340 -1.79 9.07 12.58
N ASN A 341 -2.04 8.74 13.83
CA ASN A 341 -3.38 8.44 14.32
C ASN A 341 -4.17 9.74 14.50
N LEU A 342 -5.02 10.07 13.54
CA LEU A 342 -5.78 11.32 13.51
C LEU A 342 -6.73 11.48 14.69
N THR A 343 -7.22 10.38 15.28
CA THR A 343 -8.14 10.42 16.41
C THR A 343 -7.55 11.12 17.65
N ARG A 344 -6.22 11.17 17.74
CA ARG A 344 -5.49 11.77 18.87
C ARG A 344 -5.58 13.30 18.93
N PHE A 345 -6.04 13.94 17.86
CA PHE A 345 -6.06 15.38 17.70
C PHE A 345 -7.47 15.97 17.75
N VAL A 346 -8.50 15.14 17.93
CA VAL A 346 -9.87 15.60 18.09
C VAL A 346 -10.10 16.03 19.54
N GLU A 347 -10.45 17.28 19.72
CA GLU A 347 -10.82 17.87 21.00
C GLU A 347 -12.35 17.97 21.11
N LYS A 348 -12.90 17.74 22.31
CA LYS A 348 -14.34 17.76 22.59
C LYS A 348 -15.17 16.90 21.62
N PRO A 349 -14.80 15.61 21.43
CA PRO A 349 -15.44 14.75 20.43
C PRO A 349 -16.95 14.61 20.70
N PHE A 350 -17.71 14.41 19.63
CA PHE A 350 -19.17 14.22 19.64
C PHE A 350 -19.98 15.42 20.15
N THR A 351 -19.38 16.58 20.26
CA THR A 351 -20.04 17.83 20.65
C THR A 351 -20.08 18.82 19.50
N LYS A 352 -20.93 19.85 19.62
CA LYS A 352 -20.98 20.95 18.64
C LYS A 352 -19.69 21.79 18.61
N GLU A 353 -18.87 21.69 19.65
CA GLU A 353 -17.60 22.39 19.79
C GLU A 353 -16.41 21.51 19.41
N ALA A 354 -16.64 20.34 18.83
CA ALA A 354 -15.58 19.46 18.38
C ALA A 354 -14.67 20.14 17.34
N PHE A 355 -13.36 20.05 17.53
CA PHE A 355 -12.38 20.61 16.62
C PHE A 355 -11.12 19.75 16.55
N PHE A 356 -10.35 19.92 15.48
CA PHE A 356 -9.08 19.25 15.26
C PHE A 356 -7.93 20.14 15.73
N ASN A 357 -7.05 19.62 16.58
CA ASN A 357 -5.90 20.34 17.11
C ASN A 357 -4.74 20.34 16.10
N TRP A 358 -4.74 21.30 15.21
CA TRP A 358 -3.78 21.44 14.12
C TRP A 358 -2.34 21.63 14.60
N ASP A 359 -2.12 22.37 15.67
CA ASP A 359 -0.77 22.65 16.18
C ASP A 359 -0.11 21.37 16.70
N SER A 360 -0.83 20.59 17.50
CA SER A 360 -0.35 19.30 18.00
C SER A 360 -0.13 18.29 16.86
N TYR A 361 -1.01 18.28 15.86
CA TYR A 361 -0.88 17.46 14.67
C TYR A 361 0.40 17.80 13.88
N LYS A 362 0.64 19.07 13.58
CA LYS A 362 1.83 19.52 12.86
C LYS A 362 3.14 19.23 13.64
N GLU A 363 3.13 19.42 14.95
CA GLU A 363 4.29 19.08 15.78
C GLU A 363 4.60 17.59 15.72
N THR A 364 3.58 16.74 15.83
CA THR A 364 3.73 15.29 15.70
C THR A 364 4.25 14.88 14.33
N VAL A 365 3.71 15.44 13.25
CA VAL A 365 4.17 15.19 11.87
C VAL A 365 5.63 15.58 11.69
N SER A 366 6.03 16.75 12.20
CA SER A 366 7.41 17.25 12.08
C SER A 366 8.40 16.32 12.77
N ILE A 367 8.13 15.93 14.01
CA ILE A 367 8.99 15.00 14.77
C ILE A 367 9.01 13.63 14.11
N PHE A 368 7.86 13.13 13.69
CA PHE A 368 7.72 11.82 13.05
C PHE A 368 8.48 11.76 11.71
N THR A 369 8.53 12.85 10.96
CA THR A 369 9.33 12.94 9.73
C THR A 369 10.80 12.66 10.01
N ARG A 370 11.37 13.23 11.08
CA ARG A 370 12.73 12.92 11.51
C ARG A 370 12.90 11.46 11.95
N MET A 371 11.94 10.92 12.67
CA MET A 371 11.95 9.50 13.05
C MET A 371 12.06 8.60 11.83
N LEU A 372 11.24 8.84 10.81
CA LEU A 372 11.25 8.05 9.57
C LEU A 372 12.55 8.24 8.79
N ASP A 373 13.13 9.43 8.78
CA ASP A 373 14.44 9.65 8.19
C ASP A 373 15.52 8.82 8.90
N ASN A 374 15.46 8.71 10.23
CA ASN A 374 16.38 7.88 11.00
C ASN A 374 16.20 6.37 10.74
N VAL A 375 14.99 5.92 10.36
CA VAL A 375 14.76 4.52 9.96
C VAL A 375 15.56 4.13 8.72
N VAL A 376 15.85 5.06 7.83
CA VAL A 376 16.71 4.81 6.64
C VAL A 376 18.06 4.26 7.04
N GLU A 377 18.66 4.74 8.14
CA GLU A 377 19.97 4.30 8.62
C GLU A 377 19.97 2.88 9.22
N ILE A 378 18.83 2.41 9.67
CA ILE A 378 18.67 1.09 10.31
C ILE A 378 17.81 0.12 9.47
N ASN A 379 17.78 0.30 8.16
CA ASN A 379 16.86 -0.37 7.27
C ASN A 379 16.96 -1.92 7.28
N GLY A 380 18.14 -2.48 7.41
CA GLY A 380 18.35 -3.94 7.44
C GLY A 380 17.97 -4.66 6.15
N LEU A 381 17.93 -3.97 5.00
CA LEU A 381 17.62 -4.57 3.70
C LEU A 381 18.72 -5.57 3.29
N PRO A 382 18.35 -6.74 2.72
CA PRO A 382 19.30 -7.81 2.48
C PRO A 382 20.18 -7.63 1.22
N LEU A 383 19.73 -6.83 0.23
CA LEU A 383 20.42 -6.68 -1.04
C LEU A 383 21.22 -5.37 -1.10
N PRO A 384 22.48 -5.40 -1.62
CA PRO A 384 23.26 -4.18 -1.80
C PRO A 384 22.56 -3.12 -2.67
N GLN A 385 21.85 -3.54 -3.72
CA GLN A 385 21.11 -2.65 -4.60
C GLN A 385 19.97 -1.94 -3.87
N GLN A 386 19.27 -2.63 -2.98
CA GLN A 386 18.21 -2.04 -2.14
C GLN A 386 18.80 -1.01 -1.16
N GLN A 387 19.92 -1.36 -0.51
CA GLN A 387 20.61 -0.46 0.41
C GLN A 387 21.10 0.80 -0.29
N GLN A 388 21.68 0.67 -1.47
CA GLN A 388 22.13 1.81 -2.28
C GLN A 388 20.95 2.72 -2.68
N GLU A 389 19.83 2.14 -3.11
CA GLU A 389 18.66 2.85 -3.56
C GLU A 389 18.01 3.65 -2.42
N ILE A 390 17.82 3.03 -1.25
CA ILE A 390 17.21 3.72 -0.10
C ILE A 390 18.11 4.84 0.44
N MET A 391 19.43 4.62 0.48
CA MET A 391 20.38 5.63 0.93
C MET A 391 20.51 6.79 -0.04
N ASN A 392 20.40 6.54 -1.35
CA ASN A 392 20.51 7.56 -2.38
C ASN A 392 19.29 8.50 -2.44
N LYS A 393 18.10 7.97 -2.23
CA LYS A 393 16.83 8.71 -2.37
C LYS A 393 16.12 9.00 -1.06
N ARG A 394 16.37 8.22 -0.02
CA ARG A 394 15.83 8.37 1.34
C ARG A 394 14.30 8.49 1.36
N ARG A 395 13.61 7.74 0.51
CA ARG A 395 12.17 7.80 0.28
C ARG A 395 11.39 7.42 1.53
N HIS A 396 10.47 8.29 1.97
CA HIS A 396 9.54 8.05 3.07
C HIS A 396 8.13 7.73 2.55
N GLY A 397 7.31 7.14 3.42
CA GLY A 397 5.90 6.86 3.17
C GLY A 397 5.07 7.17 4.41
N MET A 398 5.04 8.42 4.85
CA MET A 398 4.17 8.86 5.94
C MET A 398 2.75 9.08 5.45
N GLY A 399 1.80 8.51 6.17
CA GLY A 399 0.39 8.77 5.98
C GLY A 399 -0.32 8.95 7.31
N TYR A 400 -1.59 8.63 7.33
CA TYR A 400 -2.40 8.63 8.55
C TYR A 400 -3.31 7.41 8.59
N LEU A 401 -3.85 7.16 9.77
CA LEU A 401 -4.93 6.22 10.00
C LEU A 401 -6.04 6.89 10.81
N GLY A 402 -7.20 6.27 10.86
CA GLY A 402 -8.31 6.78 11.65
C GLY A 402 -9.04 7.95 11.02
N LEU A 403 -8.97 8.16 9.70
CA LEU A 403 -9.72 9.23 9.05
C LEU A 403 -11.23 9.10 9.29
N GLY A 404 -11.79 7.91 9.04
CA GLY A 404 -13.22 7.66 9.26
C GLY A 404 -13.63 7.87 10.71
N SER A 405 -12.85 7.32 11.65
CA SER A 405 -13.08 7.53 13.10
C SER A 405 -13.04 9.02 13.48
N THR A 406 -12.05 9.75 12.97
CA THR A 406 -11.89 11.19 13.24
C THR A 406 -13.05 12.01 12.72
N LEU A 407 -13.52 11.74 11.50
CA LEU A 407 -14.68 12.39 10.92
C LEU A 407 -15.94 12.16 11.79
N THR A 408 -16.18 10.93 12.21
CA THR A 408 -17.28 10.58 13.10
C THR A 408 -17.18 11.32 14.44
N MET A 409 -15.99 11.38 15.04
CA MET A 409 -15.77 12.10 16.31
C MET A 409 -16.03 13.61 16.19
N MET A 410 -15.85 14.19 15.01
CA MET A 410 -16.18 15.59 14.72
C MET A 410 -17.63 15.80 14.24
N GLY A 411 -18.43 14.75 14.12
CA GLY A 411 -19.81 14.81 13.65
C GLY A 411 -19.95 14.96 12.13
N HIS A 412 -18.93 14.60 11.35
CA HIS A 412 -18.95 14.65 9.89
C HIS A 412 -19.23 13.25 9.31
N LYS A 413 -20.18 13.18 8.39
CA LYS A 413 -20.40 11.94 7.62
C LYS A 413 -19.29 11.76 6.61
N TYR A 414 -18.68 10.59 6.58
CA TYR A 414 -17.72 10.22 5.55
C TYR A 414 -18.36 10.31 4.16
N GLY A 415 -17.73 11.01 3.23
CA GLY A 415 -18.25 11.29 1.89
C GLY A 415 -19.05 12.59 1.77
N SER A 416 -19.34 13.27 2.88
CA SER A 416 -19.96 14.61 2.87
C SER A 416 -18.98 15.70 2.41
N ASP A 417 -19.50 16.88 2.05
CA ASP A 417 -18.66 18.01 1.66
C ASP A 417 -17.69 18.44 2.78
N GLU A 418 -18.13 18.40 4.02
CA GLU A 418 -17.30 18.67 5.20
C GLU A 418 -16.17 17.65 5.33
N SER A 419 -16.47 16.38 5.08
CA SER A 419 -15.45 15.32 5.12
C SER A 419 -14.43 15.45 3.99
N LEU A 420 -14.84 15.84 2.79
CA LEU A 420 -13.95 16.11 1.66
C LEU A 420 -13.03 17.28 1.98
N LYS A 421 -13.56 18.36 2.52
CA LYS A 421 -12.78 19.54 2.92
C LYS A 421 -11.75 19.19 3.99
N PHE A 422 -12.15 18.48 5.03
CA PHE A 422 -11.23 18.05 6.09
C PHE A 422 -10.14 17.13 5.55
N THR A 423 -10.48 16.18 4.68
CA THR A 423 -9.53 15.24 4.08
C THR A 423 -8.47 15.98 3.26
N GLU A 424 -8.88 16.95 2.45
CA GLU A 424 -7.93 17.79 1.71
C GLU A 424 -7.02 18.57 2.65
N GLU A 425 -7.57 19.22 3.67
CA GLU A 425 -6.84 20.06 4.61
C GLU A 425 -5.84 19.25 5.46
N VAL A 426 -6.26 18.12 6.02
CA VAL A 426 -5.36 17.28 6.85
C VAL A 426 -4.23 16.68 6.04
N THR A 427 -4.47 16.35 4.77
CA THR A 427 -3.44 15.81 3.88
C THR A 427 -2.51 16.92 3.39
N ARG A 428 -3.02 18.12 3.10
CA ARG A 428 -2.21 19.29 2.75
C ARG A 428 -1.26 19.67 3.89
N GLU A 429 -1.76 19.73 5.12
CA GLU A 429 -0.94 20.07 6.29
C GLU A 429 0.11 18.99 6.59
N LEU A 430 -0.20 17.71 6.35
CA LEU A 430 0.79 16.63 6.37
C LEU A 430 1.93 16.91 5.38
N ALA A 431 1.59 17.20 4.15
CA ALA A 431 2.55 17.47 3.08
C ALA A 431 3.40 18.70 3.37
N MET A 432 2.78 19.83 3.65
CA MET A 432 3.50 21.09 3.87
C MET A 432 4.42 21.03 5.09
N THR A 433 3.96 20.43 6.18
CA THR A 433 4.78 20.21 7.39
C THR A 433 5.96 19.27 7.08
N GLY A 434 5.71 18.20 6.33
CA GLY A 434 6.75 17.25 5.93
C GLY A 434 7.82 17.88 5.04
N TRP A 435 7.46 18.71 4.08
CA TRP A 435 8.44 19.36 3.19
C TRP A 435 9.24 20.45 3.90
N ARG A 436 8.66 21.18 4.85
CA ARG A 436 9.43 22.09 5.74
C ARG A 436 10.43 21.31 6.58
N ALA A 437 10.02 20.19 7.16
CA ALA A 437 10.93 19.29 7.88
C ALA A 437 12.02 18.72 6.97
N ALA A 438 11.69 18.39 5.71
CA ALA A 438 12.65 17.93 4.71
C ALA A 438 13.76 18.96 4.45
N LEU A 439 13.41 20.24 4.35
CA LEU A 439 14.37 21.32 4.20
C LEU A 439 15.25 21.48 5.44
N ASP A 440 14.65 21.51 6.63
CA ASP A 440 15.38 21.68 7.90
C ASP A 440 16.36 20.52 8.13
N LEU A 441 15.94 19.28 7.87
CA LEU A 441 16.81 18.10 7.93
C LEU A 441 17.93 18.13 6.89
N ALA A 442 17.65 18.63 5.68
CA ALA A 442 18.66 18.78 4.65
C ALA A 442 19.72 19.81 5.03
N LYS A 443 19.33 20.94 5.66
CA LYS A 443 20.25 21.95 6.20
C LYS A 443 21.12 21.39 7.32
N GLU A 444 20.57 20.51 8.16
CA GLU A 444 21.28 19.93 9.31
C GLU A 444 22.15 18.71 8.92
N LYS A 445 21.63 17.81 8.08
CA LYS A 445 22.22 16.50 7.79
C LYS A 445 22.64 16.30 6.32
N GLY A 446 22.38 17.27 5.46
CA GLY A 446 22.56 17.18 4.01
C GLY A 446 21.31 16.67 3.29
N PRO A 447 21.12 17.03 2.01
CA PRO A 447 20.02 16.53 1.18
C PRO A 447 20.24 15.08 0.76
N ALA A 448 19.20 14.44 0.22
CA ALA A 448 19.32 13.13 -0.40
C ALA A 448 20.43 13.14 -1.49
N PRO A 449 21.33 12.16 -1.53
CA PRO A 449 22.45 12.16 -2.47
C PRO A 449 22.07 12.37 -3.93
N ILE A 450 20.94 11.77 -4.39
CA ILE A 450 20.45 11.97 -5.78
C ILE A 450 20.18 13.43 -6.12
N LEU A 451 19.78 14.25 -5.14
CA LEU A 451 19.45 15.64 -5.35
C LEU A 451 20.68 16.56 -5.42
N GLN A 452 21.83 16.05 -4.99
CA GLN A 452 23.13 16.75 -5.13
C GLN A 452 23.82 16.44 -6.46
N GLN A 453 23.36 15.43 -7.19
CA GLN A 453 23.93 15.02 -8.46
C GLN A 453 23.58 16.00 -9.58
N ASP A 454 24.51 16.14 -10.52
CA ASP A 454 24.30 16.87 -11.77
C ASP A 454 23.74 15.94 -12.83
N PHE A 455 22.76 16.43 -13.56
CA PHE A 455 22.11 15.71 -14.67
C PHE A 455 22.29 16.48 -15.96
N THR A 456 22.58 15.76 -17.04
CA THR A 456 22.60 16.34 -18.38
C THR A 456 21.19 16.38 -18.96
N VAL A 457 20.75 17.54 -19.39
CA VAL A 457 19.43 17.70 -20.02
C VAL A 457 19.39 16.89 -21.33
N THR A 458 18.41 16.02 -21.43
CA THR A 458 18.18 15.15 -22.60
C THR A 458 16.94 15.55 -23.37
N GLN A 459 16.80 15.06 -24.61
CA GLN A 459 15.58 15.22 -25.40
C GLN A 459 14.37 14.62 -24.65
N GLU A 460 14.52 13.47 -24.02
CA GLU A 460 13.48 12.82 -23.21
C GLU A 460 12.99 13.72 -22.06
N MET A 461 13.91 14.38 -21.35
CA MET A 461 13.55 15.32 -20.27
C MET A 461 12.74 16.50 -20.80
N LEU A 462 13.16 17.07 -21.91
CA LEU A 462 12.45 18.19 -22.55
C LEU A 462 11.10 17.79 -23.16
N TYR A 463 10.96 16.52 -23.55
CA TYR A 463 9.68 15.95 -23.96
C TYR A 463 8.72 15.79 -22.77
N LYS A 464 9.21 15.28 -21.66
CA LYS A 464 8.43 15.11 -20.41
C LYS A 464 8.08 16.43 -19.72
N ARG A 465 8.95 17.44 -19.84
CA ARG A 465 8.82 18.77 -19.21
C ARG A 465 9.12 19.89 -20.21
N PRO A 466 8.15 20.17 -21.11
CA PRO A 466 8.35 21.20 -22.15
C PRO A 466 8.64 22.61 -21.60
N GLU A 467 8.19 22.90 -20.38
CA GLU A 467 8.45 24.15 -19.70
C GLU A 467 9.94 24.41 -19.45
N MET A 468 10.78 23.39 -19.38
CA MET A 468 12.24 23.55 -19.29
C MET A 468 12.80 24.32 -20.49
N LYS A 469 12.24 24.09 -21.69
CA LYS A 469 12.63 24.86 -22.89
C LYS A 469 12.27 26.34 -22.76
N LYS A 470 11.10 26.64 -22.15
CA LYS A 470 10.67 28.03 -21.91
C LYS A 470 11.58 28.73 -20.90
N ASP A 471 12.11 27.98 -19.94
CA ASP A 471 13.05 28.46 -18.93
C ASP A 471 14.50 28.53 -19.47
N GLY A 472 14.73 28.22 -20.73
CA GLY A 472 16.00 28.39 -21.42
C GLY A 472 16.91 27.16 -21.46
N TYR A 473 16.49 26.02 -20.92
CA TYR A 473 17.29 24.79 -20.97
C TYR A 473 17.35 24.18 -22.37
N LYS A 474 18.53 23.68 -22.73
CA LYS A 474 18.85 23.02 -23.99
C LYS A 474 19.43 21.64 -23.72
N ILE A 475 19.35 20.76 -24.73
CA ILE A 475 20.03 19.46 -24.68
C ILE A 475 21.53 19.68 -24.42
N GLY A 476 22.07 18.95 -23.45
CA GLY A 476 23.48 19.05 -23.04
C GLY A 476 23.75 20.00 -21.88
N ASP A 477 22.78 20.84 -21.50
CA ASP A 477 22.93 21.67 -20.29
C ASP A 477 23.02 20.81 -19.03
N ILE A 478 23.70 21.31 -18.02
CA ILE A 478 23.81 20.65 -16.73
C ILE A 478 22.84 21.28 -15.74
N VAL A 479 22.10 20.45 -15.01
CA VAL A 479 21.12 20.86 -14.01
C VAL A 479 21.21 19.95 -12.77
N LYS A 480 21.11 20.54 -11.59
CA LYS A 480 21.10 19.75 -10.34
C LYS A 480 19.81 18.98 -10.14
N GLY A 481 19.92 17.80 -9.54
CA GLY A 481 18.78 16.99 -9.15
C GLY A 481 17.79 17.75 -8.25
N SER A 482 18.27 18.60 -7.34
CA SER A 482 17.43 19.43 -6.49
C SER A 482 16.52 20.40 -7.27
N VAL A 483 17.00 20.95 -8.37
CA VAL A 483 16.23 21.84 -9.24
C VAL A 483 15.18 21.03 -10.01
N LEU A 484 15.57 19.89 -10.60
CA LEU A 484 14.64 19.01 -11.30
C LEU A 484 13.53 18.51 -10.39
N HIS A 485 13.85 18.20 -9.15
CA HIS A 485 12.91 17.76 -8.12
C HIS A 485 11.97 18.89 -7.68
N ALA A 486 12.51 20.01 -7.18
CA ALA A 486 11.69 21.05 -6.56
C ALA A 486 10.91 21.91 -7.56
N LYS A 487 11.43 22.13 -8.79
CA LYS A 487 10.81 23.01 -9.77
C LYS A 487 10.09 22.31 -10.92
N TYR A 488 10.47 21.07 -11.25
CA TYR A 488 9.93 20.38 -12.43
C TYR A 488 9.16 19.09 -12.10
N SER A 489 9.11 18.66 -10.85
CA SER A 489 8.12 17.67 -10.41
C SER A 489 6.72 18.30 -10.41
N ARG A 490 5.75 17.65 -11.03
CA ARG A 490 4.36 18.11 -11.06
C ARG A 490 3.74 18.22 -9.68
N TYR A 491 4.09 17.27 -8.79
CA TYR A 491 3.68 17.32 -7.40
C TYR A 491 4.34 18.49 -6.64
N MET A 492 5.64 18.67 -6.75
CA MET A 492 6.35 19.75 -6.07
C MET A 492 5.93 21.14 -6.58
N GLN A 493 5.44 21.26 -7.80
CA GLN A 493 4.83 22.50 -8.31
C GLN A 493 3.56 22.89 -7.53
N LYS A 494 2.81 21.92 -6.98
CA LYS A 494 1.68 22.20 -6.08
C LYS A 494 2.18 22.73 -4.73
N VAL A 495 3.25 22.15 -4.19
CA VAL A 495 3.93 22.68 -2.98
C VAL A 495 4.40 24.10 -3.20
N ALA A 496 5.00 24.39 -4.36
CA ALA A 496 5.46 25.74 -4.71
C ALA A 496 4.34 26.78 -4.80
N LYS A 497 3.13 26.39 -5.19
CA LYS A 497 1.96 27.27 -5.19
C LYS A 497 1.51 27.64 -3.77
N GLN A 498 1.69 26.75 -2.81
CA GLN A 498 1.33 26.99 -1.41
C GLN A 498 2.41 27.82 -0.69
N ASP A 499 3.67 27.55 -0.96
CA ASP A 499 4.81 28.22 -0.33
C ASP A 499 5.96 28.35 -1.35
N PRO A 500 5.98 29.44 -2.15
CA PRO A 500 7.04 29.66 -3.14
C PRO A 500 8.44 29.75 -2.53
N ALA A 501 8.57 30.35 -1.35
CA ALA A 501 9.85 30.49 -0.67
C ALA A 501 10.44 29.13 -0.27
N LEU A 502 9.61 28.23 0.25
CA LEU A 502 10.00 26.85 0.57
C LEU A 502 10.49 26.12 -0.70
N ALA A 503 9.78 26.25 -1.80
CA ALA A 503 10.17 25.61 -3.06
C ALA A 503 11.50 26.13 -3.60
N ASP A 504 11.76 27.44 -3.51
CA ASP A 504 13.02 28.04 -3.91
C ASP A 504 14.20 27.55 -3.05
N GLU A 505 14.02 27.46 -1.74
CA GLU A 505 15.04 26.91 -0.85
C GLU A 505 15.28 25.41 -1.10
N LEU A 506 14.23 24.62 -1.34
CA LEU A 506 14.36 23.20 -1.71
C LEU A 506 15.10 23.01 -3.03
N ALA A 507 14.94 23.91 -3.98
CA ALA A 507 15.70 23.88 -5.24
C ALA A 507 17.18 24.19 -5.03
N GLU A 508 17.50 25.10 -4.12
CA GLU A 508 18.88 25.53 -3.80
C GLU A 508 19.61 24.48 -2.93
N VAL A 509 19.01 24.06 -1.84
CA VAL A 509 19.60 23.15 -0.83
C VAL A 509 19.40 21.69 -1.19
N GLY A 510 18.23 21.32 -1.72
CA GLY A 510 17.73 19.97 -1.85
C GLY A 510 16.94 19.53 -0.62
N ALA A 511 16.03 18.58 -0.82
CA ALA A 511 15.29 17.96 0.27
C ALA A 511 16.08 16.81 0.90
N ARG A 512 15.86 16.53 2.18
CA ARG A 512 16.47 15.38 2.87
C ARG A 512 16.07 14.04 2.27
N PHE A 513 14.88 13.97 1.68
CA PHE A 513 14.29 12.79 1.05
C PHE A 513 13.51 13.21 -0.21
N THR A 514 13.38 12.30 -1.17
CA THR A 514 12.72 12.62 -2.45
C THR A 514 11.21 12.48 -2.42
N HIS A 515 10.69 11.63 -1.53
CA HIS A 515 9.25 11.39 -1.30
C HIS A 515 8.95 11.41 0.18
N HIS A 516 7.77 11.91 0.54
CA HIS A 516 7.36 12.06 1.92
C HIS A 516 6.20 11.14 2.30
N SER A 517 5.20 10.96 1.43
CA SER A 517 3.89 10.49 1.86
C SER A 517 3.30 9.36 1.03
N SER A 518 2.57 8.50 1.73
CA SER A 518 1.65 7.49 1.19
C SER A 518 0.62 7.12 2.25
N ILE A 519 -0.52 6.58 1.85
CA ILE A 519 -1.51 6.09 2.81
C ILE A 519 -1.57 4.58 2.70
N ALA A 520 -1.03 3.92 3.73
CA ALA A 520 -1.02 2.46 3.87
C ALA A 520 -2.35 1.93 4.43
N PRO A 521 -2.66 0.62 4.26
CA PRO A 521 -3.88 0.02 4.80
C PRO A 521 -3.97 0.05 6.32
N THR A 522 -2.86 -0.06 7.03
CA THR A 522 -2.72 0.01 8.51
C THR A 522 -3.55 -1.01 9.31
N GLY A 523 -4.02 -2.09 8.70
CA GLY A 523 -4.97 -3.02 9.33
C GLY A 523 -4.56 -3.49 10.72
N THR A 524 -3.34 -3.99 10.88
CA THR A 524 -2.85 -4.54 12.15
C THR A 524 -2.46 -3.45 13.15
N ILE A 525 -1.81 -2.37 12.72
CA ILE A 525 -1.41 -1.28 13.63
C ILE A 525 -2.60 -0.44 14.09
N SER A 526 -3.63 -0.30 13.25
CA SER A 526 -4.87 0.38 13.66
C SER A 526 -5.59 -0.43 14.76
N LEU A 527 -5.75 -1.72 14.56
CA LEU A 527 -6.41 -2.60 15.53
C LEU A 527 -5.65 -2.63 16.87
N SER A 528 -4.32 -2.73 16.83
CA SER A 528 -3.50 -2.86 18.02
C SER A 528 -3.15 -1.52 18.67
N LEU A 529 -2.36 -0.71 17.99
CA LEU A 529 -1.74 0.50 18.57
C LEU A 529 -2.64 1.72 18.54
N ALA A 530 -3.66 1.73 17.69
CA ALA A 530 -4.66 2.78 17.62
C ALA A 530 -6.03 2.38 18.19
N ASN A 531 -6.07 1.34 19.01
CA ASN A 531 -7.28 0.88 19.70
C ASN A 531 -8.48 0.70 18.74
N ASN A 532 -8.22 0.12 17.57
CA ASN A 532 -9.16 -0.11 16.49
C ASN A 532 -9.77 1.16 15.87
N ALA A 533 -8.97 2.23 15.75
CA ALA A 533 -9.31 3.32 14.85
C ALA A 533 -9.41 2.81 13.40
N SER A 534 -10.17 3.47 12.56
CA SER A 534 -10.37 3.05 11.17
C SER A 534 -9.05 2.94 10.40
N ASN A 535 -9.00 2.01 9.45
CA ASN A 535 -7.79 1.70 8.70
C ASN A 535 -7.44 2.80 7.69
N GLY A 536 -6.25 3.38 7.78
CA GLY A 536 -5.77 4.36 6.81
C GLY A 536 -6.80 5.47 6.53
N ILE A 537 -7.12 5.61 5.25
CA ILE A 537 -8.13 6.55 4.75
C ILE A 537 -9.57 6.01 4.84
N GLU A 538 -9.72 4.72 5.18
CA GLU A 538 -11.01 4.05 5.14
C GLU A 538 -11.96 4.52 6.25
N PRO A 539 -13.28 4.44 6.03
CA PRO A 539 -14.25 4.43 7.13
C PRO A 539 -14.14 3.12 7.91
N SER A 540 -14.70 3.06 9.10
CA SER A 540 -14.78 1.81 9.84
C SER A 540 -15.62 0.79 9.05
N PHE A 541 -15.12 -0.44 8.97
CA PHE A 541 -15.85 -1.54 8.30
C PHE A 541 -17.13 -1.89 9.06
N ALA A 542 -17.00 -2.01 10.39
CA ALA A 542 -18.11 -2.21 11.31
C ALA A 542 -17.80 -1.53 12.64
N HIS A 543 -18.81 -1.01 13.31
CA HIS A 543 -18.63 -0.37 14.62
C HIS A 543 -18.52 -1.40 15.76
N HIS A 544 -19.12 -2.55 15.60
CA HIS A 544 -19.05 -3.66 16.53
C HIS A 544 -19.03 -5.00 15.78
N TYR A 545 -18.14 -5.90 16.20
CA TYR A 545 -18.11 -7.29 15.74
C TYR A 545 -17.50 -8.19 16.81
N ALA A 546 -17.73 -9.49 16.69
CA ALA A 546 -17.14 -10.47 17.55
C ALA A 546 -15.91 -11.11 16.88
N ARG A 547 -14.87 -11.33 17.66
CA ARG A 547 -13.65 -12.00 17.23
C ARG A 547 -13.37 -13.21 18.10
N ASN A 548 -13.04 -14.33 17.47
CA ASN A 548 -12.60 -15.52 18.19
C ASN A 548 -11.10 -15.40 18.50
N VAL A 549 -10.75 -15.44 19.78
CA VAL A 549 -9.37 -15.33 20.27
C VAL A 549 -9.01 -16.61 21.03
N ILE A 550 -7.88 -17.24 20.66
CA ILE A 550 -7.30 -18.34 21.41
C ILE A 550 -6.34 -17.73 22.43
N ARG A 551 -6.62 -17.90 23.72
CA ARG A 551 -5.71 -17.46 24.79
C ARG A 551 -4.69 -18.55 25.12
N GLU A 552 -3.46 -18.14 25.41
CA GLU A 552 -2.36 -19.03 25.79
C GLU A 552 -2.78 -19.96 26.96
N GLY A 553 -2.64 -21.26 26.78
CA GLY A 553 -3.02 -22.26 27.78
C GLY A 553 -4.49 -22.71 27.77
N LYS A 554 -5.33 -22.18 26.88
CA LYS A 554 -6.71 -22.65 26.66
C LYS A 554 -6.85 -23.28 25.28
N LYS A 555 -7.49 -24.43 25.18
CA LYS A 555 -7.83 -25.09 23.90
C LYS A 555 -9.11 -24.55 23.30
N SER A 556 -9.88 -23.71 23.99
CA SER A 556 -11.13 -23.14 23.52
C SER A 556 -10.96 -21.71 23.05
N LYS A 557 -11.61 -21.38 21.94
CA LYS A 557 -11.76 -20.00 21.45
C LYS A 557 -12.70 -19.22 22.37
N GLU A 558 -12.29 -18.01 22.75
CA GLU A 558 -13.15 -17.08 23.48
C GLU A 558 -13.66 -16.03 22.49
N LYS A 559 -14.97 -15.80 22.48
CA LYS A 559 -15.59 -14.75 21.67
C LYS A 559 -15.38 -13.42 22.38
N VAL A 560 -14.66 -12.50 21.77
CA VAL A 560 -14.35 -11.18 22.31
C VAL A 560 -15.03 -10.13 21.46
N ASP A 561 -15.76 -9.21 22.10
CA ASP A 561 -16.35 -8.04 21.41
C ASP A 561 -15.25 -7.06 21.02
N VAL A 562 -15.35 -6.57 19.79
CA VAL A 562 -14.45 -5.56 19.26
C VAL A 562 -15.27 -4.36 18.80
N PHE A 563 -14.92 -3.19 19.32
CA PHE A 563 -15.57 -1.93 18.96
C PHE A 563 -14.67 -1.10 18.06
N SER A 564 -15.24 -0.38 17.08
CA SER A 564 -14.51 0.71 16.45
C SER A 564 -14.08 1.72 17.51
N TYR A 565 -12.94 2.39 17.30
CA TYR A 565 -12.45 3.38 18.27
C TYR A 565 -13.51 4.46 18.56
N GLU A 566 -14.16 4.98 17.52
CA GLU A 566 -15.21 6.01 17.67
C GLU A 566 -16.41 5.53 18.45
N LEU A 567 -16.83 4.27 18.31
CA LEU A 567 -17.90 3.72 19.14
C LEU A 567 -17.43 3.49 20.57
N LEU A 568 -16.23 2.95 20.76
CA LEU A 568 -15.66 2.76 22.09
C LEU A 568 -15.56 4.11 22.84
N ALA A 569 -15.08 5.15 22.16
CA ALA A 569 -15.01 6.50 22.70
C ALA A 569 -16.40 7.09 22.99
N TYR A 570 -17.36 6.91 22.10
CA TYR A 570 -18.74 7.37 22.30
C TYR A 570 -19.39 6.68 23.49
N ARG A 571 -19.20 5.38 23.66
CA ARG A 571 -19.71 4.62 24.81
C ARG A 571 -19.08 5.08 26.13
N GLU A 572 -17.80 5.38 26.11
CA GLU A 572 -17.09 5.85 27.31
C GLU A 572 -17.46 7.28 27.70
N LEU A 573 -17.63 8.17 26.73
CA LEU A 573 -17.74 9.61 26.96
C LEU A 573 -19.21 10.12 26.98
N ILE A 574 -20.10 9.49 26.23
CA ILE A 574 -21.44 10.00 25.96
C ILE A 574 -22.51 9.02 26.44
N ASN A 575 -22.49 7.76 25.97
CA ASN A 575 -23.58 6.81 26.23
C ASN A 575 -23.09 5.36 26.23
N GLN A 576 -22.90 4.78 27.40
CA GLN A 576 -22.43 3.40 27.56
C GLN A 576 -23.33 2.33 26.94
N LYS A 577 -24.61 2.64 26.71
CA LYS A 577 -25.57 1.71 26.11
C LYS A 577 -25.54 1.71 24.59
N ALA A 578 -24.89 2.69 23.96
CA ALA A 578 -24.91 2.86 22.51
C ALA A 578 -24.40 1.61 21.79
N MET A 579 -25.17 1.13 20.82
CA MET A 579 -24.86 -0.01 19.96
C MET A 579 -25.37 0.24 18.54
N PRO A 580 -24.65 -0.24 17.52
CA PRO A 580 -25.16 -0.16 16.15
C PRO A 580 -26.42 -1.03 16.00
N TYR A 581 -27.32 -0.54 15.15
CA TYR A 581 -28.59 -1.22 14.83
C TYR A 581 -29.53 -1.48 16.03
N SER A 582 -29.39 -0.74 17.12
CA SER A 582 -30.27 -0.89 18.29
C SER A 582 -31.68 -0.43 17.99
N GLU A 583 -32.68 -1.20 18.39
CA GLU A 583 -34.10 -0.79 18.39
C GLU A 583 -34.46 0.09 19.60
N ASP A 584 -33.62 0.06 20.64
CA ASP A 584 -33.79 0.89 21.84
C ASP A 584 -33.35 2.33 21.52
N GLU A 585 -34.30 3.27 21.65
CA GLU A 585 -34.04 4.70 21.41
C GLU A 585 -32.90 5.25 22.27
N ASP A 586 -32.77 4.75 23.51
CA ASP A 586 -31.71 5.17 24.43
C ASP A 586 -30.31 4.63 24.03
N ALA A 587 -30.24 3.67 23.12
CA ALA A 587 -29.02 3.06 22.66
C ALA A 587 -28.67 3.37 21.21
N LYS A 588 -29.49 4.17 20.52
CA LYS A 588 -29.24 4.54 19.12
C LYS A 588 -28.02 5.41 18.96
N LEU A 589 -27.30 5.18 17.86
CA LEU A 589 -26.17 6.01 17.45
C LEU A 589 -26.62 7.22 16.64
N PRO A 590 -25.92 8.36 16.74
CA PRO A 590 -26.12 9.49 15.84
C PRO A 590 -25.96 9.10 14.36
N GLU A 591 -26.59 9.83 13.45
CA GLU A 591 -26.57 9.57 12.01
C GLU A 591 -25.18 9.63 11.36
N TYR A 592 -24.22 10.28 12.00
CA TYR A 592 -22.86 10.35 11.47
C TYR A 592 -22.02 9.09 11.77
N PHE A 593 -22.54 8.15 12.57
CA PHE A 593 -21.97 6.81 12.70
C PHE A 593 -22.36 5.97 11.48
N ILE A 594 -21.48 5.92 10.51
CA ILE A 594 -21.65 5.14 9.29
C ILE A 594 -20.50 4.15 9.12
N THR A 595 -20.74 3.13 8.32
CA THR A 595 -19.73 2.11 7.97
C THR A 595 -19.36 2.20 6.49
N ALA A 596 -18.37 1.44 6.07
CA ALA A 596 -17.93 1.37 4.67
C ALA A 596 -19.07 1.03 3.69
N GLU A 597 -20.07 0.30 4.13
CA GLU A 597 -21.21 -0.12 3.31
C GLU A 597 -22.27 0.97 3.13
N ASP A 598 -22.32 1.96 4.03
CA ASP A 598 -23.25 3.09 3.94
C ASP A 598 -22.79 4.16 2.94
N ILE A 599 -21.60 3.96 2.34
CA ILE A 599 -20.93 4.92 1.47
C ILE A 599 -21.01 4.43 0.02
N THR A 600 -21.37 5.32 -0.90
CA THR A 600 -21.41 5.01 -2.32
C THR A 600 -20.01 4.83 -2.89
N PRO A 601 -19.81 4.01 -3.95
CA PRO A 601 -18.52 3.91 -4.63
C PRO A 601 -17.95 5.26 -5.06
N LYS A 602 -18.80 6.17 -5.53
CA LYS A 602 -18.39 7.54 -5.91
C LYS A 602 -17.83 8.30 -4.70
N GLN A 603 -18.45 8.23 -3.55
CA GLN A 603 -17.96 8.88 -2.32
C GLN A 603 -16.63 8.31 -1.86
N HIS A 604 -16.39 7.00 -2.00
CA HIS A 604 -15.09 6.40 -1.77
C HIS A 604 -14.00 6.98 -2.67
N VAL A 605 -14.30 7.16 -3.95
CA VAL A 605 -13.37 7.77 -4.91
C VAL A 605 -13.13 9.25 -4.59
N ASP A 606 -14.17 10.00 -4.24
CA ASP A 606 -14.08 11.43 -3.92
C ASP A 606 -13.12 11.69 -2.74
N ILE A 607 -13.22 10.91 -1.66
CA ILE A 607 -12.31 11.00 -0.50
C ILE A 607 -10.86 10.70 -0.91
N GLN A 608 -10.65 9.64 -1.67
CA GLN A 608 -9.32 9.29 -2.16
C GLN A 608 -8.74 10.42 -3.04
N ALA A 609 -9.54 11.03 -3.90
CA ALA A 609 -9.12 12.10 -4.77
C ALA A 609 -8.67 13.35 -3.99
N GLU A 610 -9.38 13.71 -2.92
CA GLU A 610 -8.98 14.84 -2.08
C GLU A 610 -7.63 14.60 -1.39
N ALA A 611 -7.41 13.40 -0.89
CA ALA A 611 -6.12 13.04 -0.29
C ALA A 611 -5.00 12.94 -1.34
N GLN A 612 -5.27 12.38 -2.53
CA GLN A 612 -4.26 12.19 -3.58
C GLN A 612 -3.65 13.49 -4.08
N LYS A 613 -4.35 14.61 -3.95
CA LYS A 613 -3.79 15.94 -4.30
C LYS A 613 -2.48 16.23 -3.57
N TRP A 614 -2.32 15.71 -2.34
CA TRP A 614 -1.20 16.01 -1.45
C TRP A 614 -0.33 14.81 -1.06
N ILE A 615 -0.69 13.62 -1.50
CA ILE A 615 0.13 12.41 -1.35
C ILE A 615 1.03 12.26 -2.57
N ASP A 616 2.34 12.24 -2.37
CA ASP A 616 3.32 12.16 -3.46
C ASP A 616 3.58 10.74 -3.97
N SER A 617 3.36 9.73 -3.15
CA SER A 617 3.28 8.33 -3.61
C SER A 617 1.83 7.96 -3.94
N SER A 618 1.29 6.88 -3.42
CA SER A 618 -0.07 6.46 -3.71
C SER A 618 -0.86 6.17 -2.43
N ILE A 619 -2.10 5.73 -2.61
CA ILE A 619 -3.04 5.48 -1.53
C ILE A 619 -3.61 4.07 -1.70
N SER A 620 -3.52 3.27 -0.65
CA SER A 620 -4.26 2.01 -0.55
C SER A 620 -5.67 2.32 -0.08
N LYS A 621 -6.62 2.21 -0.99
CA LYS A 621 -8.03 2.42 -0.71
C LYS A 621 -8.89 1.45 -1.49
N THR A 622 -9.89 0.91 -0.80
CA THR A 622 -10.92 0.07 -1.40
C THR A 622 -12.24 0.82 -1.51
N ALA A 623 -12.80 0.86 -2.70
CA ALA A 623 -14.19 1.28 -2.90
C ALA A 623 -15.08 0.04 -2.72
N ASN A 624 -15.84 0.00 -1.63
CA ASN A 624 -16.80 -1.08 -1.39
C ASN A 624 -17.99 -0.92 -2.32
N VAL A 625 -18.37 -2.04 -2.92
CA VAL A 625 -19.47 -2.09 -3.91
C VAL A 625 -20.52 -3.10 -3.42
N PRO A 626 -21.79 -2.72 -3.35
CA PRO A 626 -22.86 -3.65 -2.98
C PRO A 626 -22.89 -4.87 -3.89
N THR A 627 -23.26 -6.04 -3.34
CA THR A 627 -23.33 -7.30 -4.10
C THR A 627 -24.21 -7.18 -5.35
N GLU A 628 -25.33 -6.49 -5.23
CA GLU A 628 -26.32 -6.30 -6.29
C GLU A 628 -26.04 -5.06 -7.18
N TYR A 629 -24.85 -4.45 -7.05
CA TYR A 629 -24.49 -3.27 -7.84
C TYR A 629 -24.47 -3.59 -9.33
N PRO A 630 -25.14 -2.82 -10.20
CA PRO A 630 -25.19 -3.10 -11.62
C PRO A 630 -23.81 -3.08 -12.28
N PHE A 631 -23.53 -4.05 -13.13
CA PHE A 631 -22.23 -4.14 -13.82
C PHE A 631 -21.90 -2.91 -14.67
N GLU A 632 -22.89 -2.32 -15.35
CA GLU A 632 -22.68 -1.11 -16.14
C GLU A 632 -22.26 0.09 -15.24
N ASP A 633 -22.87 0.23 -14.07
CA ASP A 633 -22.50 1.27 -13.10
C ASP A 633 -21.13 0.98 -12.48
N PHE A 634 -20.78 -0.28 -12.29
CA PHE A 634 -19.47 -0.71 -11.81
C PHE A 634 -18.34 -0.26 -12.75
N LYS A 635 -18.50 -0.39 -14.04
CA LYS A 635 -17.51 0.07 -15.03
C LYS A 635 -17.26 1.58 -14.92
N ASN A 636 -18.28 2.36 -14.61
CA ASN A 636 -18.19 3.80 -14.46
C ASN A 636 -17.33 4.25 -13.27
N ILE A 637 -17.17 3.41 -12.23
CA ILE A 637 -16.31 3.71 -11.08
C ILE A 637 -14.86 3.93 -11.53
N TYR A 638 -14.36 3.08 -12.42
CA TYR A 638 -12.97 3.15 -12.90
C TYR A 638 -12.74 4.31 -13.87
N GLU A 639 -13.70 4.62 -14.73
CA GLU A 639 -13.65 5.82 -15.56
C GLU A 639 -13.66 7.09 -14.71
N TYR A 640 -14.50 7.12 -13.68
CA TYR A 640 -14.57 8.22 -12.72
C TYR A 640 -13.25 8.38 -11.93
N ALA A 641 -12.65 7.28 -11.48
CA ALA A 641 -11.35 7.31 -10.81
C ALA A 641 -10.24 7.91 -11.70
N TYR A 642 -10.26 7.57 -12.99
CA TYR A 642 -9.35 8.16 -13.97
C TYR A 642 -9.59 9.68 -14.13
N ASP A 643 -10.84 10.09 -14.26
CA ASP A 643 -11.21 11.51 -14.41
C ASP A 643 -10.91 12.36 -13.17
N MET A 644 -10.88 11.73 -11.99
CA MET A 644 -10.51 12.35 -10.71
C MET A 644 -9.01 12.36 -10.43
N ASP A 645 -8.18 12.02 -11.41
CA ASP A 645 -6.71 11.99 -11.32
C ASP A 645 -6.13 11.07 -10.24
N LEU A 646 -6.79 9.97 -9.96
CA LEU A 646 -6.24 8.93 -9.08
C LEU A 646 -5.05 8.23 -9.71
N LYS A 647 -4.14 7.71 -8.90
CA LYS A 647 -3.01 6.86 -9.30
C LYS A 647 -3.36 5.38 -9.38
N GLY A 648 -4.43 4.98 -8.71
CA GLY A 648 -4.93 3.61 -8.70
C GLY A 648 -6.36 3.56 -8.21
N CYS A 649 -7.03 2.46 -8.50
CA CYS A 649 -8.37 2.20 -8.03
C CYS A 649 -8.52 0.70 -7.72
N THR A 650 -9.04 0.40 -6.55
CA THR A 650 -9.37 -0.96 -6.12
C THR A 650 -10.81 -0.98 -5.65
N THR A 651 -11.56 -1.96 -6.12
CA THR A 651 -12.94 -2.20 -5.69
C THR A 651 -13.04 -3.55 -5.01
N PHE A 652 -13.94 -3.66 -4.08
CA PHE A 652 -14.33 -4.94 -3.51
C PHE A 652 -15.85 -5.06 -3.53
N ARG A 653 -16.33 -6.07 -4.25
CA ARG A 653 -17.72 -6.51 -4.28
C ARG A 653 -17.77 -7.96 -3.77
N PHE A 654 -18.54 -8.21 -2.75
CA PHE A 654 -18.71 -9.57 -2.28
C PHE A 654 -19.44 -10.39 -3.35
N ASN A 655 -18.83 -11.49 -3.77
CA ASN A 655 -19.43 -12.45 -4.69
C ASN A 655 -19.51 -13.81 -3.96
N PRO A 656 -20.70 -14.25 -3.53
CA PRO A 656 -20.86 -15.47 -2.76
C PRO A 656 -20.45 -16.74 -3.52
N GLU A 657 -20.39 -16.69 -4.86
CA GLU A 657 -19.94 -17.83 -5.68
C GLU A 657 -18.42 -18.00 -5.70
N VAL A 658 -17.67 -16.93 -5.43
CA VAL A 658 -16.19 -16.89 -5.53
C VAL A 658 -15.52 -16.73 -4.18
N PHE A 659 -16.03 -15.80 -3.36
CA PHE A 659 -15.47 -15.49 -2.04
C PHE A 659 -16.21 -16.25 -0.96
N GLN A 660 -15.65 -17.36 -0.55
CA GLN A 660 -16.12 -18.12 0.58
C GLN A 660 -15.19 -17.84 1.74
N GLY A 661 -15.69 -17.17 2.80
CA GLY A 661 -15.00 -17.09 4.07
C GLY A 661 -14.21 -15.84 4.43
N VAL A 662 -14.30 -14.71 3.72
CA VAL A 662 -13.73 -13.43 4.15
C VAL A 662 -14.78 -12.62 4.89
N LEU A 663 -14.41 -11.89 5.96
CA LEU A 663 -15.25 -10.97 6.78
C LEU A 663 -16.65 -10.69 6.18
N VAL A 664 -17.61 -11.53 6.49
CA VAL A 664 -18.95 -11.51 5.90
C VAL A 664 -19.93 -11.13 7.00
N LYS A 665 -20.97 -10.38 6.67
CA LYS A 665 -22.06 -10.13 7.60
C LYS A 665 -22.73 -11.44 8.05
N GLU A 666 -23.26 -11.44 9.26
CA GLU A 666 -24.02 -12.58 9.79
C GLU A 666 -25.18 -12.98 8.86
N THR A 667 -25.85 -12.00 8.22
CA THR A 667 -26.89 -12.22 7.22
C THR A 667 -26.39 -12.87 5.91
N ASP A 668 -25.15 -12.59 5.51
CA ASP A 668 -24.55 -13.20 4.32
C ASP A 668 -24.08 -14.63 4.63
N LEU A 669 -23.62 -14.89 5.85
CA LEU A 669 -23.29 -16.24 6.33
C LEU A 669 -24.51 -17.15 6.37
N GLU A 670 -25.68 -16.63 6.76
CA GLU A 670 -26.96 -17.36 6.71
C GLU A 670 -27.36 -17.79 5.29
N ASN A 671 -26.95 -17.01 4.30
CA ASN A 671 -27.28 -17.25 2.88
C ASN A 671 -26.17 -18.00 2.12
N THR A 672 -24.98 -18.17 2.70
CA THR A 672 -23.86 -18.86 2.07
C THR A 672 -23.79 -20.30 2.54
N THR A 673 -23.73 -21.26 1.61
CA THR A 673 -23.58 -22.68 1.89
C THR A 673 -22.16 -23.13 1.60
N TYR A 674 -21.54 -23.81 2.56
CA TYR A 674 -20.20 -24.38 2.48
C TYR A 674 -20.28 -25.89 2.32
N GLN A 675 -19.42 -26.46 1.51
CA GLN A 675 -19.35 -27.88 1.23
C GLN A 675 -18.07 -28.46 1.86
N PHE A 676 -18.20 -29.46 2.72
CA PHE A 676 -17.11 -30.18 3.35
C PHE A 676 -17.13 -31.63 2.95
N THR A 677 -15.96 -32.17 2.58
CA THR A 677 -15.78 -33.60 2.34
C THR A 677 -15.22 -34.23 3.61
N LEU A 678 -15.95 -35.16 4.18
CA LEU A 678 -15.57 -35.89 5.39
C LEU A 678 -14.51 -36.97 5.06
N GLU A 679 -13.85 -37.52 6.09
CA GLU A 679 -12.80 -38.56 5.95
C GLU A 679 -13.31 -39.84 5.24
N ASP A 680 -14.58 -40.16 5.36
CA ASP A 680 -15.24 -41.28 4.71
C ASP A 680 -15.63 -41.02 3.24
N GLY A 681 -15.37 -39.80 2.73
CA GLY A 681 -15.64 -39.33 1.38
C GLY A 681 -17.07 -38.81 1.20
N GLU A 682 -17.90 -38.77 2.25
CA GLU A 682 -19.22 -38.15 2.20
C GLU A 682 -19.08 -36.62 2.20
N THR A 683 -19.95 -35.97 1.43
CA THR A 683 -19.96 -34.49 1.33
C THR A 683 -21.18 -33.95 2.05
N ILE A 684 -20.93 -33.00 2.97
CA ILE A 684 -21.99 -32.30 3.69
C ILE A 684 -22.04 -30.83 3.27
N GLU A 685 -23.26 -30.28 3.22
CA GLU A 685 -23.52 -28.87 2.96
C GLU A 685 -24.03 -28.20 4.24
N VAL A 686 -23.36 -27.09 4.65
CA VAL A 686 -23.66 -26.41 5.89
C VAL A 686 -23.69 -24.90 5.65
N LYS A 687 -24.61 -24.19 6.28
CA LYS A 687 -24.66 -22.72 6.22
C LYS A 687 -23.47 -22.12 6.95
N GLY A 688 -23.00 -20.98 6.47
CA GLY A 688 -21.78 -20.34 7.00
C GLY A 688 -21.82 -19.98 8.48
N ASN A 689 -23.01 -19.71 9.01
CA ASN A 689 -23.24 -19.43 10.43
C ASN A 689 -23.53 -20.69 11.30
N GLU A 690 -23.75 -21.84 10.67
CA GLU A 690 -23.97 -23.08 11.41
C GLU A 690 -22.67 -23.60 12.04
N GLU A 691 -22.78 -24.23 13.19
CA GLU A 691 -21.65 -24.79 13.93
C GLU A 691 -21.32 -26.20 13.46
N ILE A 692 -20.03 -26.44 13.22
CA ILE A 692 -19.48 -27.77 12.86
C ILE A 692 -18.47 -28.14 13.94
N GLU A 693 -18.53 -29.38 14.43
CA GLU A 693 -17.49 -29.96 15.25
C GLU A 693 -16.38 -30.55 14.37
N TYR A 694 -15.15 -30.08 14.57
CA TYR A 694 -13.98 -30.57 13.86
C TYR A 694 -12.79 -30.66 14.84
N ASP A 695 -12.16 -31.85 14.89
CA ASP A 695 -11.00 -32.13 15.75
C ASP A 695 -11.27 -31.81 17.25
N GLY A 696 -12.51 -32.09 17.71
CA GLY A 696 -12.95 -31.88 19.09
C GLY A 696 -13.24 -30.41 19.46
N GLU A 697 -13.28 -29.52 18.50
CA GLU A 697 -13.64 -28.11 18.66
C GLU A 697 -14.84 -27.74 17.79
N THR A 698 -15.68 -26.81 18.28
CA THR A 698 -16.83 -26.29 17.54
C THR A 698 -16.46 -25.01 16.81
N HIS A 699 -16.72 -24.96 15.51
CA HIS A 699 -16.44 -23.83 14.62
C HIS A 699 -17.69 -23.43 13.83
N SER A 700 -17.83 -22.15 13.45
CA SER A 700 -18.75 -21.85 12.36
C SER A 700 -18.21 -22.43 11.04
N ALA A 701 -19.11 -22.88 10.18
CA ALA A 701 -18.72 -23.48 8.89
C ALA A 701 -17.81 -22.54 8.07
N ALA A 702 -18.10 -21.25 8.04
CA ALA A 702 -17.27 -20.26 7.37
C ALA A 702 -15.84 -20.21 7.95
N ASN A 703 -15.70 -20.17 9.27
CA ASN A 703 -14.37 -20.10 9.92
C ASN A 703 -13.58 -21.40 9.74
N LEU A 704 -14.25 -22.56 9.78
CA LEU A 704 -13.60 -23.83 9.53
C LEU A 704 -13.12 -23.93 8.08
N PHE A 705 -13.96 -23.55 7.13
CA PHE A 705 -13.62 -23.58 5.71
C PHE A 705 -12.39 -22.74 5.42
N ASP A 706 -12.32 -21.52 5.96
CA ASP A 706 -11.16 -20.64 5.82
C ASP A 706 -9.91 -21.23 6.46
N ALA A 707 -10.03 -21.75 7.66
CA ALA A 707 -8.91 -22.36 8.37
C ALA A 707 -8.34 -23.57 7.58
N LEU A 708 -9.19 -24.40 7.02
CA LEU A 708 -8.79 -25.54 6.19
C LEU A 708 -8.17 -25.09 4.86
N LYS A 709 -8.77 -24.11 4.19
CA LYS A 709 -8.28 -23.53 2.93
C LYS A 709 -6.95 -22.83 3.11
N GLU A 710 -6.74 -22.19 4.26
CA GLU A 710 -5.51 -21.51 4.63
C GLU A 710 -4.41 -22.44 5.18
N GLY A 711 -4.69 -23.72 5.37
CA GLY A 711 -3.76 -24.72 5.88
C GLY A 711 -3.43 -24.54 7.37
N TYR A 712 -4.30 -23.90 8.15
CA TYR A 712 -4.13 -23.75 9.60
C TYR A 712 -4.39 -25.03 10.38
N TYR A 713 -5.19 -25.94 9.84
CA TYR A 713 -5.40 -27.28 10.41
C TYR A 713 -4.50 -28.31 9.72
N GLY A 714 -3.55 -28.87 10.45
CA GLY A 714 -2.69 -29.96 10.00
C GLY A 714 -1.19 -29.78 10.27
N LYS A 715 -0.80 -28.78 11.03
CA LYS A 715 0.58 -28.60 11.51
C LYS A 715 0.60 -28.17 12.98
N PHE A 716 0.53 -29.11 13.85
CA PHE A 716 1.09 -29.03 15.18
C PHE A 716 2.16 -30.11 15.31
#